data_c5606d34cdd4e9a80512c11c7711b046
#
_entry.id   c5606d34cdd4e9a80512c11c7711b046
#
_cell.length_a   1.000
_cell.length_b   1.000
_cell.length_c   1.000
_cell.angle_alpha   90.00
_cell.angle_beta   90.00
_cell.angle_gamma   90.00
#
_symmetry.space_group_name_H-M   'P 1'
#
loop_
_entity.id
_entity.type
_entity.pdbx_description
1 polymer ?
#
loop_
_entity_poly.entity_id
_entity_poly.type
_entity_poly.pdbx_seq_one_letter_code
_entity_poly.pdbx_strand_id
1 'polypeptide(L)'
;MVSLLSLHNLAAQERTAVQRVQTPAVEADAQRGDDAATALDRIEVTGTRIRGGTTPSPVVTIGSERIREEGFADLGEVIRSLPQNFGGGQNPGVVTATGTGNIYNQDAGGGSGLNLRGIGPDATLTLLNGRRLAYGGQMQAVDISAIPVAAVERVEIVADGASAIYGSDAVAGVGNVILKRDMQGATVSARHGRASEGGLTTREYDATAGTVWDSGGLIASYRYTDLDPIGVQQRSYTQQMPRPFLLYPGGGVRSALLSAHQALGPDVELRLDVLRSDREQRSYQTATGAYFDQRSDTVAWLVAPSLEIGLPHDWHLQVGASRAQDENQARAWMVTTASGATRLVTGACRCNDGRSYELSAEGPVLALPAGDARLAVGAGYRSNSLVNRNLVTGAQARSEDSSRFAYVEANVPLLGADAGMPLAQRLELTAAARTEHYDSFGQVTTPKLGVIYGPSRDLTLKASWGRSFKAPTLNERYGNLVAYLVPPAMIGGTGYGPGQTVLLSWGSNPALGPERAITQSVSLAFHPERMPGLEAELTWFDIDYRARVVQPFASFGQVLSDPAVAEFLQFSPTAQDQARLLAIYDDGFFNWTGRPYDPASVVAIGRGEYANARTQRIKGVDLSGAYRVDVGEGRLTLRGAASWLDSAQQNTSAQAAFDLAGTLFYPAKVRGRAGAVWAQGGFTGSAFANYTDGVTYRVTDQDTASFTTFDLSLQYAFSGEGAANGVEVALTVQNLLDRAPPLYVPAAITDVPYDSTNYSAVGRFASITVAKHW
;
A
#
# COMPACT_ATOMS: atom_id res chain seq x y z
N MET A 1 -61.59 -12.68 -56.86
CA MET A 1 -60.25 -13.03 -57.34
C MET A 1 -59.58 -11.72 -57.64
N VAL A 2 -58.60 -11.37 -57.04
CA VAL A 2 -57.86 -10.10 -56.91
C VAL A 2 -58.20 -9.41 -55.57
N SER A 3 -57.32 -9.54 -54.64
CA SER A 3 -57.01 -8.67 -53.49
C SER A 3 -56.55 -9.50 -52.29
N LEU A 4 -55.27 -9.94 -52.30
CA LEU A 4 -54.62 -10.49 -51.13
C LEU A 4 -53.05 -10.44 -51.26
N LEU A 5 -52.54 -9.37 -51.89
CA LEU A 5 -51.12 -9.22 -52.14
C LEU A 5 -50.60 -7.82 -51.88
N SER A 6 -51.24 -7.01 -50.98
CA SER A 6 -50.86 -5.68 -50.67
C SER A 6 -50.79 -5.33 -49.17
N LEU A 7 -50.69 -6.33 -48.30
CA LEU A 7 -50.54 -6.11 -46.83
C LEU A 7 -49.28 -6.67 -46.20
N HIS A 8 -48.26 -7.04 -47.00
CA HIS A 8 -46.99 -7.58 -46.49
C HIS A 8 -45.78 -6.63 -46.64
N ASN A 9 -45.99 -5.41 -47.16
CA ASN A 9 -44.87 -4.47 -47.34
C ASN A 9 -44.97 -3.17 -46.50
N LEU A 10 -45.84 -3.12 -45.47
CA LEU A 10 -45.88 -1.98 -44.54
C LEU A 10 -45.41 -2.30 -43.11
N ALA A 11 -44.96 -3.52 -42.84
CA ALA A 11 -44.43 -3.92 -41.53
C ALA A 11 -42.88 -3.97 -41.48
N ALA A 12 -42.18 -3.54 -42.53
CA ALA A 12 -40.71 -3.59 -42.62
C ALA A 12 -40.03 -2.20 -42.60
N GLN A 13 -40.76 -1.12 -42.35
CA GLN A 13 -40.19 0.25 -42.40
C GLN A 13 -40.30 1.06 -41.11
N GLU A 14 -40.73 0.50 -39.98
CA GLU A 14 -40.74 1.16 -38.68
C GLU A 14 -39.83 0.52 -37.64
N ARG A 15 -38.73 -0.11 -38.05
CA ARG A 15 -37.68 -0.59 -37.15
C ARG A 15 -36.30 0.00 -37.48
N THR A 16 -36.23 1.32 -37.58
CA THR A 16 -34.94 1.99 -37.68
C THR A 16 -35.06 3.33 -36.94
N ALA A 17 -34.67 3.35 -35.71
CA ALA A 17 -34.06 4.46 -34.95
C ALA A 17 -34.32 4.28 -33.46
N VAL A 18 -33.69 3.27 -32.83
CA VAL A 18 -33.27 3.38 -31.46
C VAL A 18 -31.77 3.16 -31.51
N GLN A 19 -31.02 4.25 -31.62
CA GLN A 19 -29.60 4.25 -31.38
C GLN A 19 -29.39 3.83 -29.93
N ARG A 20 -28.96 2.59 -29.73
CA ARG A 20 -28.33 2.15 -28.46
C ARG A 20 -27.06 2.95 -28.32
N VAL A 21 -27.02 3.82 -27.35
CA VAL A 21 -25.75 4.30 -26.77
C VAL A 21 -25.11 3.10 -26.10
N GLN A 22 -24.21 2.44 -26.78
CA GLN A 22 -23.36 1.40 -26.22
C GLN A 22 -22.30 2.09 -25.35
N THR A 23 -22.39 1.91 -24.05
CA THR A 23 -21.23 1.98 -23.17
C THR A 23 -20.24 0.90 -23.64
N PRO A 24 -18.97 1.21 -23.87
CA PRO A 24 -18.01 0.20 -24.32
C PRO A 24 -17.77 -0.81 -23.19
N ALA A 25 -18.31 -2.00 -23.35
CA ALA A 25 -17.84 -3.17 -22.61
C ALA A 25 -16.45 -3.54 -23.13
N VAL A 26 -15.53 -3.85 -22.22
CA VAL A 26 -14.14 -4.25 -22.47
C VAL A 26 -14.02 -5.57 -23.28
N GLU A 27 -15.11 -6.14 -23.76
CA GLU A 27 -15.14 -7.38 -24.57
C GLU A 27 -15.31 -7.17 -26.09
N ALA A 28 -15.31 -5.94 -26.61
CA ALA A 28 -15.57 -5.70 -28.04
C ALA A 28 -14.31 -5.61 -28.93
N ASP A 29 -13.10 -5.85 -28.41
CA ASP A 29 -11.87 -5.76 -29.19
C ASP A 29 -11.29 -7.10 -29.69
N ALA A 30 -11.95 -8.21 -29.41
CA ALA A 30 -11.50 -9.51 -29.95
C ALA A 30 -11.95 -9.81 -31.40
N GLN A 31 -12.69 -8.91 -32.06
CA GLN A 31 -13.21 -9.09 -33.44
C GLN A 31 -13.15 -7.82 -34.30
N ARG A 32 -12.15 -6.98 -34.13
CA ARG A 32 -11.72 -6.08 -35.22
C ARG A 32 -10.59 -6.76 -35.96
N GLY A 33 -10.84 -7.00 -37.23
CA GLY A 33 -9.86 -7.59 -38.13
C GLY A 33 -8.55 -6.81 -38.16
N ASP A 34 -7.50 -7.54 -38.51
CA ASP A 34 -6.10 -7.13 -38.74
C ASP A 34 -5.94 -5.81 -39.51
N ASP A 35 -6.19 -4.67 -38.86
CA ASP A 35 -5.74 -3.37 -39.29
C ASP A 35 -4.97 -2.71 -38.13
N ALA A 36 -3.64 -2.92 -38.17
CA ALA A 36 -2.59 -2.08 -37.58
C ALA A 36 -2.94 -1.39 -36.23
N ALA A 37 -3.34 -2.16 -35.21
CA ALA A 37 -3.06 -1.75 -33.83
C ALA A 37 -1.53 -1.68 -33.73
N THR A 38 -0.99 -0.48 -33.63
CA THR A 38 0.45 -0.29 -33.43
C THR A 38 0.87 -1.12 -32.23
N ALA A 39 2.00 -1.80 -32.33
CA ALA A 39 2.55 -2.67 -31.29
C ALA A 39 2.68 -1.98 -29.90
N LEU A 40 2.48 -0.68 -29.82
CA LEU A 40 2.47 0.16 -28.62
C LEU A 40 1.14 0.04 -27.79
N ASP A 41 0.07 -0.51 -28.35
CA ASP A 41 -1.25 -0.59 -27.67
C ASP A 41 -1.44 -1.85 -26.81
N ARG A 42 -0.46 -2.73 -26.71
CA ARG A 42 -0.55 -3.90 -25.84
C ARG A 42 -0.54 -3.52 -24.37
N ILE A 43 -1.51 -4.04 -23.62
CA ILE A 43 -1.70 -3.75 -22.19
C ILE A 43 -0.53 -4.34 -21.39
N GLU A 44 0.14 -3.51 -20.59
CA GLU A 44 1.08 -3.97 -19.57
C GLU A 44 0.32 -4.46 -18.34
N VAL A 45 0.62 -5.68 -17.88
CA VAL A 45 0.07 -6.28 -16.65
C VAL A 45 1.14 -6.26 -15.58
N THR A 46 0.82 -5.81 -14.38
CA THR A 46 1.76 -5.82 -13.25
C THR A 46 2.15 -7.25 -12.87
N GLY A 47 3.43 -7.49 -12.64
CA GLY A 47 3.98 -8.81 -12.30
C GLY A 47 4.77 -9.47 -13.43
N THR A 48 4.83 -8.85 -14.61
CA THR A 48 5.70 -9.23 -15.74
C THR A 48 6.21 -7.95 -16.45
N ARG A 49 7.34 -8.06 -17.15
CA ARG A 49 7.89 -7.03 -18.05
C ARG A 49 7.58 -7.34 -19.50
N ILE A 50 6.88 -8.42 -19.77
CA ILE A 50 6.50 -8.88 -21.12
C ILE A 50 5.13 -8.34 -21.44
N ARG A 51 4.99 -7.53 -22.47
CA ARG A 51 3.73 -6.92 -22.92
C ARG A 51 2.73 -7.99 -23.39
N GLY A 52 1.50 -7.90 -22.90
CA GLY A 52 0.48 -8.90 -23.16
C GLY A 52 0.77 -10.28 -22.56
N GLY A 53 1.85 -10.38 -21.77
CA GLY A 53 2.21 -11.60 -21.06
C GLY A 53 1.29 -11.86 -19.87
N THR A 54 1.19 -13.12 -19.48
CA THR A 54 0.48 -13.54 -18.28
C THR A 54 1.47 -13.77 -17.12
N THR A 55 1.06 -13.46 -15.90
CA THR A 55 1.88 -13.69 -14.71
C THR A 55 1.41 -14.92 -13.95
N PRO A 56 2.33 -15.77 -13.43
CA PRO A 56 1.97 -16.89 -12.57
C PRO A 56 1.56 -16.44 -11.15
N SER A 57 1.84 -15.20 -10.79
CA SER A 57 1.45 -14.63 -9.49
C SER A 57 -0.03 -14.22 -9.49
N PRO A 58 -0.73 -14.30 -8.33
CA PRO A 58 -2.08 -13.77 -8.20
C PRO A 58 -2.10 -12.27 -8.38
N VAL A 59 -3.03 -11.75 -9.19
CA VAL A 59 -3.21 -10.31 -9.43
C VAL A 59 -4.65 -9.93 -9.10
N VAL A 60 -4.81 -8.92 -8.25
CA VAL A 60 -6.10 -8.28 -7.98
C VAL A 60 -6.16 -6.98 -8.75
N THR A 61 -7.12 -6.87 -9.67
CA THR A 61 -7.35 -5.65 -10.47
C THR A 61 -8.61 -4.93 -9.97
N ILE A 62 -8.49 -3.64 -9.70
CA ILE A 62 -9.59 -2.76 -9.29
C ILE A 62 -9.68 -1.63 -10.29
N GLY A 63 -10.60 -1.74 -11.24
CA GLY A 63 -10.84 -0.73 -12.27
C GLY A 63 -11.60 0.49 -11.75
N SER A 64 -11.53 1.58 -12.50
CA SER A 64 -12.21 2.85 -12.18
C SER A 64 -13.73 2.70 -12.05
N GLU A 65 -14.36 1.82 -12.84
CA GLU A 65 -15.77 1.49 -12.71
C GLU A 65 -16.11 0.91 -11.33
N ARG A 66 -15.32 -0.08 -10.86
CA ARG A 66 -15.49 -0.68 -9.54
C ARG A 66 -15.29 0.34 -8.43
N ILE A 67 -14.28 1.23 -8.54
CA ILE A 67 -14.01 2.30 -7.57
C ILE A 67 -15.24 3.21 -7.43
N ARG A 68 -15.86 3.58 -8.56
CA ARG A 68 -17.06 4.41 -8.60
C ARG A 68 -18.28 3.67 -8.04
N GLU A 69 -18.56 2.44 -8.48
CA GLU A 69 -19.70 1.62 -8.04
C GLU A 69 -19.72 1.38 -6.52
N GLU A 70 -18.53 1.17 -5.93
CA GLU A 70 -18.39 0.94 -4.49
C GLU A 70 -18.33 2.27 -3.68
N GLY A 71 -18.28 3.42 -4.37
CA GLY A 71 -18.35 4.76 -3.76
C GLY A 71 -17.07 5.18 -3.03
N PHE A 72 -15.91 4.64 -3.42
CA PHE A 72 -14.63 5.02 -2.84
C PHE A 72 -14.22 6.44 -3.27
N ALA A 73 -13.83 7.25 -2.29
CA ALA A 73 -13.41 8.63 -2.51
C ALA A 73 -11.93 8.77 -2.85
N ASP A 74 -11.09 7.92 -2.30
CA ASP A 74 -9.65 7.93 -2.53
C ASP A 74 -9.06 6.51 -2.61
N LEU A 75 -7.81 6.41 -3.08
CA LEU A 75 -7.15 5.12 -3.18
C LEU A 75 -6.80 4.51 -1.81
N GLY A 76 -6.76 5.30 -0.74
CA GLY A 76 -6.64 4.80 0.62
C GLY A 76 -7.88 3.99 1.02
N GLU A 77 -9.10 4.43 0.66
CA GLU A 77 -10.33 3.65 0.86
C GLU A 77 -10.30 2.35 0.03
N VAL A 78 -9.83 2.43 -1.22
CA VAL A 78 -9.67 1.27 -2.11
C VAL A 78 -8.77 0.20 -1.48
N ILE A 79 -7.57 0.56 -1.03
CA ILE A 79 -6.64 -0.42 -0.44
C ILE A 79 -7.12 -0.96 0.91
N ARG A 80 -7.86 -0.17 1.71
CA ARG A 80 -8.47 -0.63 2.96
C ARG A 80 -9.59 -1.65 2.73
N SER A 81 -10.25 -1.61 1.58
CA SER A 81 -11.30 -2.57 1.20
C SER A 81 -10.76 -3.97 0.88
N LEU A 82 -9.46 -4.11 0.66
CA LEU A 82 -8.81 -5.39 0.32
C LEU A 82 -8.54 -6.22 1.58
N PRO A 83 -9.04 -7.47 1.67
CA PRO A 83 -8.74 -8.34 2.80
C PRO A 83 -7.26 -8.64 2.98
N GLN A 84 -6.47 -8.69 1.91
CA GLN A 84 -5.03 -8.94 1.92
C GLN A 84 -4.20 -7.76 2.41
N ASN A 85 -4.78 -6.55 2.45
CA ASN A 85 -4.07 -5.35 2.89
C ASN A 85 -4.36 -5.06 4.36
N PHE A 86 -3.31 -4.93 5.18
CA PHE A 86 -3.42 -4.58 6.58
C PHE A 86 -3.26 -3.08 6.77
N GLY A 87 -4.24 -2.45 7.41
CA GLY A 87 -4.26 -1.00 7.58
C GLY A 87 -3.35 -0.44 8.67
N GLY A 88 -2.55 -1.29 9.34
CA GLY A 88 -1.75 -0.88 10.48
C GLY A 88 -0.64 0.11 10.14
N GLY A 89 -0.65 1.27 10.76
CA GLY A 89 0.38 2.29 10.70
C GLY A 89 0.38 3.20 9.46
N GLN A 90 -0.40 2.85 8.46
CA GLN A 90 -0.33 3.49 7.15
C GLN A 90 -1.66 4.11 6.70
N ASN A 91 -2.52 4.41 7.65
CA ASN A 91 -3.80 5.05 7.39
C ASN A 91 -4.13 6.06 8.49
N PRO A 92 -4.81 7.17 8.16
CA PRO A 92 -5.30 8.11 9.14
C PRO A 92 -6.22 7.45 10.17
N GLY A 93 -6.13 7.88 11.43
CA GLY A 93 -6.96 7.32 12.52
C GLY A 93 -6.38 6.05 13.16
N VAL A 94 -5.22 5.57 12.73
CA VAL A 94 -4.46 4.57 13.48
C VAL A 94 -3.75 5.25 14.64
N VAL A 95 -4.14 4.92 15.87
CA VAL A 95 -3.57 5.48 17.09
C VAL A 95 -2.87 4.37 17.87
N THR A 96 -1.62 4.59 18.24
CA THR A 96 -0.90 3.61 19.05
C THR A 96 -1.16 3.83 20.51
N ALA A 97 -1.20 2.71 21.26
CA ALA A 97 -1.16 2.71 22.70
C ALA A 97 0.28 2.92 23.20
N THR A 98 0.46 3.76 24.22
CA THR A 98 1.74 3.95 24.88
C THR A 98 2.15 2.64 25.58
N GLY A 99 3.19 1.98 25.07
CA GLY A 99 3.80 0.80 25.68
C GLY A 99 3.37 -0.56 25.14
N THR A 100 2.33 -0.66 24.33
CA THR A 100 1.85 -1.92 23.75
C THR A 100 1.70 -1.90 22.24
N GLY A 101 1.46 -0.73 21.64
CA GLY A 101 1.41 -0.55 20.18
C GLY A 101 2.78 -0.39 19.59
N ASN A 102 3.04 -1.01 18.45
CA ASN A 102 4.27 -0.78 17.72
C ASN A 102 4.27 0.66 17.19
N ILE A 103 5.30 1.44 17.54
CA ILE A 103 5.49 2.81 17.02
C ILE A 103 5.48 2.85 15.48
N TYR A 104 5.80 1.73 14.85
CA TYR A 104 5.74 1.54 13.41
C TYR A 104 4.31 1.51 12.83
N ASN A 105 3.30 1.39 13.68
CA ASN A 105 1.89 1.49 13.29
C ASN A 105 1.36 2.93 13.30
N GLN A 106 2.20 3.94 13.55
CA GLN A 106 1.80 5.35 13.45
C GLN A 106 2.06 5.90 12.06
N ASP A 107 1.03 6.47 11.47
CA ASP A 107 1.21 7.34 10.33
C ASP A 107 1.40 8.79 10.79
N ALA A 108 2.65 9.24 10.81
CA ALA A 108 2.97 10.62 11.15
C ALA A 108 2.70 11.59 9.99
N GLY A 109 2.52 11.10 8.78
CA GLY A 109 2.32 11.91 7.56
C GLY A 109 0.85 12.11 7.17
N GLY A 110 -0.08 11.30 7.70
CA GLY A 110 -1.50 11.34 7.37
C GLY A 110 -1.87 10.70 6.03
N GLY A 111 -0.95 10.01 5.38
CA GLY A 111 -1.16 9.29 4.14
C GLY A 111 -1.76 7.89 4.33
N SER A 112 -2.00 7.20 3.23
CA SER A 112 -2.40 5.79 3.20
C SER A 112 -1.45 4.99 2.33
N GLY A 113 -0.80 3.98 2.91
CA GLY A 113 0.14 3.11 2.22
C GLY A 113 -0.35 1.67 2.14
N LEU A 114 0.14 0.95 1.14
CA LEU A 114 -0.05 -0.50 1.02
C LEU A 114 0.78 -1.23 2.08
N ASN A 115 0.18 -2.24 2.71
CA ASN A 115 0.84 -3.14 3.65
C ASN A 115 0.27 -4.54 3.44
N LEU A 116 0.70 -5.20 2.38
CA LEU A 116 0.18 -6.52 2.03
C LEU A 116 0.56 -7.55 3.09
N ARG A 117 -0.44 -8.32 3.55
CA ARG A 117 -0.30 -9.39 4.54
C ARG A 117 0.34 -8.95 5.87
N GLY A 118 0.35 -7.63 6.14
CA GLY A 118 0.92 -7.08 7.37
C GLY A 118 2.42 -7.27 7.53
N ILE A 119 3.15 -7.48 6.43
CA ILE A 119 4.60 -7.68 6.45
C ILE A 119 5.33 -6.37 6.75
N GLY A 120 4.79 -5.27 6.27
CA GLY A 120 5.30 -3.92 6.42
C GLY A 120 5.06 -3.09 5.16
N PRO A 121 4.80 -1.79 5.30
CA PRO A 121 4.63 -0.90 4.15
C PRO A 121 5.95 -0.71 3.39
N ASP A 122 7.08 -0.80 4.08
CA ASP A 122 8.45 -0.78 3.56
C ASP A 122 8.85 -2.06 2.82
N ALA A 123 8.06 -3.14 2.94
CA ALA A 123 8.20 -4.40 2.24
C ALA A 123 7.13 -4.62 1.15
N THR A 124 6.30 -3.59 0.89
CA THR A 124 5.27 -3.56 -0.14
C THR A 124 5.57 -2.43 -1.12
N LEU A 125 5.93 -2.77 -2.35
CA LEU A 125 6.31 -1.78 -3.35
C LEU A 125 5.08 -1.10 -3.95
N THR A 126 5.04 0.25 -3.94
CA THR A 126 3.99 1.04 -4.60
C THR A 126 4.57 1.79 -5.81
N LEU A 127 3.86 1.69 -6.94
CA LEU A 127 4.24 2.27 -8.22
C LEU A 127 3.11 3.15 -8.79
N LEU A 128 3.49 4.14 -9.59
CA LEU A 128 2.61 4.89 -10.49
C LEU A 128 3.08 4.67 -11.93
N ASN A 129 2.23 4.08 -12.78
CA ASN A 129 2.60 3.70 -14.16
C ASN A 129 3.94 2.95 -14.21
N GLY A 130 4.18 2.00 -13.26
CA GLY A 130 5.42 1.25 -13.15
C GLY A 130 6.63 2.03 -12.61
N ARG A 131 6.49 3.31 -12.24
CA ARG A 131 7.56 4.16 -11.70
C ARG A 131 7.46 4.27 -10.18
N ARG A 132 8.61 4.21 -9.49
CA ARG A 132 8.67 4.34 -8.04
C ARG A 132 8.39 5.78 -7.61
N LEU A 133 7.54 5.94 -6.59
CA LEU A 133 7.40 7.19 -5.86
C LEU A 133 8.51 7.31 -4.79
N ALA A 134 8.69 8.51 -4.24
CA ALA A 134 9.59 8.70 -3.11
C ALA A 134 9.08 7.97 -1.88
N TYR A 135 10.01 7.49 -1.07
CA TYR A 135 9.68 6.98 0.25
C TYR A 135 9.18 8.11 1.15
N GLY A 136 8.07 7.86 1.86
CA GLY A 136 7.48 8.82 2.77
C GLY A 136 7.98 8.68 4.22
N GLY A 137 8.30 9.81 4.84
CA GLY A 137 8.61 9.92 6.26
C GLY A 137 9.69 8.97 6.78
N GLN A 138 9.47 8.47 8.00
CA GLN A 138 10.41 7.57 8.69
C GLN A 138 10.27 6.11 8.26
N MET A 139 9.05 5.69 7.93
CA MET A 139 8.70 4.29 7.69
C MET A 139 8.85 3.87 6.23
N GLN A 140 9.27 4.76 5.36
CA GLN A 140 9.40 4.54 3.93
C GLN A 140 8.10 4.03 3.25
N ALA A 141 6.95 4.35 3.83
CA ALA A 141 5.66 4.08 3.21
C ALA A 141 5.39 5.08 2.08
N VAL A 142 4.74 4.62 1.02
CA VAL A 142 4.31 5.47 -0.09
C VAL A 142 2.84 5.80 0.06
N ASP A 143 2.49 7.10 0.09
CA ASP A 143 1.11 7.56 0.18
C ASP A 143 0.40 7.42 -1.17
N ILE A 144 -0.48 6.41 -1.28
CA ILE A 144 -1.30 6.18 -2.46
C ILE A 144 -2.51 7.13 -2.52
N SER A 145 -2.99 7.63 -1.36
CA SER A 145 -4.18 8.48 -1.28
C SER A 145 -3.96 9.89 -1.84
N ALA A 146 -2.70 10.26 -2.09
CA ALA A 146 -2.34 11.49 -2.76
C ALA A 146 -2.67 11.49 -4.27
N ILE A 147 -2.89 10.33 -4.89
CA ILE A 147 -3.16 10.21 -6.33
C ILE A 147 -4.65 10.49 -6.59
N PRO A 148 -5.01 11.49 -7.43
CA PRO A 148 -6.42 11.79 -7.75
C PRO A 148 -7.11 10.61 -8.45
N VAL A 149 -8.17 10.08 -7.84
CA VAL A 149 -8.91 8.89 -8.32
C VAL A 149 -9.47 9.09 -9.73
N ALA A 150 -9.91 10.30 -10.07
CA ALA A 150 -10.51 10.59 -11.38
C ALA A 150 -9.55 10.36 -12.57
N ALA A 151 -8.23 10.44 -12.34
CA ALA A 151 -7.21 10.16 -13.34
C ALA A 151 -6.79 8.68 -13.39
N VAL A 152 -7.29 7.85 -12.46
CA VAL A 152 -6.91 6.43 -12.37
C VAL A 152 -7.77 5.59 -13.29
N GLU A 153 -7.15 4.71 -14.06
CA GLU A 153 -7.80 3.66 -14.82
C GLU A 153 -8.06 2.43 -13.97
N ARG A 154 -7.00 1.96 -13.28
CA ARG A 154 -7.07 0.80 -12.41
C ARG A 154 -5.92 0.77 -11.42
N VAL A 155 -6.11 0.00 -10.36
CA VAL A 155 -5.05 -0.39 -9.41
C VAL A 155 -4.84 -1.88 -9.57
N GLU A 156 -3.60 -2.30 -9.83
CA GLU A 156 -3.20 -3.70 -9.91
C GLU A 156 -2.34 -4.06 -8.71
N ILE A 157 -2.68 -5.15 -8.02
CA ILE A 157 -1.99 -5.62 -6.83
C ILE A 157 -1.54 -7.06 -7.06
N VAL A 158 -0.23 -7.25 -7.10
CA VAL A 158 0.42 -8.56 -7.14
C VAL A 158 0.76 -8.95 -5.70
N ALA A 159 -0.02 -9.86 -5.11
CA ALA A 159 0.18 -10.32 -3.75
C ALA A 159 1.16 -11.50 -3.68
N ASP A 160 2.37 -11.31 -4.21
CA ASP A 160 3.44 -12.31 -4.28
C ASP A 160 4.81 -11.63 -4.33
N GLY A 161 5.88 -12.32 -3.93
CA GLY A 161 7.23 -11.81 -4.04
C GLY A 161 7.61 -11.48 -5.48
N ALA A 162 7.99 -10.23 -5.73
CA ALA A 162 8.22 -9.71 -7.07
C ALA A 162 9.59 -9.00 -7.25
N SER A 163 10.55 -9.27 -6.36
CA SER A 163 11.87 -8.63 -6.44
C SER A 163 12.67 -9.03 -7.69
N ALA A 164 12.39 -10.18 -8.29
CA ALA A 164 12.99 -10.59 -9.57
C ALA A 164 12.59 -9.67 -10.75
N ILE A 165 11.43 -8.99 -10.63
CA ILE A 165 10.89 -8.08 -11.65
C ILE A 165 11.19 -6.62 -11.28
N TYR A 166 10.96 -6.22 -10.01
CA TYR A 166 10.95 -4.83 -9.58
C TYR A 166 12.08 -4.43 -8.63
N GLY A 167 12.85 -5.42 -8.11
CA GLY A 167 13.96 -5.20 -7.17
C GLY A 167 13.52 -5.11 -5.73
N SER A 168 14.29 -4.38 -4.91
CA SER A 168 14.03 -4.20 -3.48
C SER A 168 12.59 -3.78 -3.16
N ASP A 169 12.12 -4.13 -1.96
CA ASP A 169 10.85 -3.73 -1.34
C ASP A 169 9.61 -4.50 -1.84
N ALA A 170 9.75 -5.27 -2.93
CA ALA A 170 8.68 -6.12 -3.47
C ALA A 170 8.68 -7.51 -2.80
N VAL A 171 8.68 -7.56 -1.46
CA VAL A 171 8.70 -8.82 -0.68
C VAL A 171 7.28 -9.33 -0.46
N ALA A 172 6.40 -8.48 0.07
CA ALA A 172 4.99 -8.79 0.30
C ALA A 172 4.18 -8.76 -1.00
N GLY A 173 4.63 -7.94 -1.93
CA GLY A 173 3.99 -7.73 -3.21
C GLY A 173 4.22 -6.34 -3.79
N VAL A 174 3.46 -6.04 -4.84
CA VAL A 174 3.52 -4.76 -5.58
C VAL A 174 2.11 -4.24 -5.78
N GLY A 175 1.88 -2.96 -5.51
CA GLY A 175 0.71 -2.23 -5.96
C GLY A 175 1.12 -1.23 -7.03
N ASN A 176 0.47 -1.26 -8.17
CA ASN A 176 0.72 -0.36 -9.28
C ASN A 176 -0.57 0.41 -9.61
N VAL A 177 -0.51 1.72 -9.49
CA VAL A 177 -1.60 2.61 -9.91
C VAL A 177 -1.37 2.95 -11.38
N ILE A 178 -2.30 2.57 -12.21
CA ILE A 178 -2.25 2.81 -13.65
C ILE A 178 -3.21 3.96 -13.96
N LEU A 179 -2.67 5.02 -14.55
CA LEU A 179 -3.43 6.20 -14.96
C LEU A 179 -4.16 5.93 -16.27
N LYS A 180 -5.28 6.62 -16.46
CA LYS A 180 -5.94 6.68 -17.76
C LYS A 180 -4.97 7.20 -18.80
N ARG A 181 -4.93 6.56 -19.96
CA ARG A 181 -4.13 7.03 -21.07
C ARG A 181 -4.80 8.23 -21.75
N ASP A 182 -6.08 8.08 -22.06
CA ASP A 182 -6.86 9.03 -22.79
C ASP A 182 -8.11 9.46 -22.01
N MET A 183 -8.41 10.72 -22.08
CA MET A 183 -9.64 11.33 -21.56
C MET A 183 -10.03 12.49 -22.45
N GLN A 184 -11.30 12.52 -22.86
CA GLN A 184 -11.85 13.66 -23.58
C GLN A 184 -12.94 14.31 -22.74
N GLY A 185 -12.82 15.62 -22.50
CA GLY A 185 -13.79 16.37 -21.71
C GLY A 185 -13.28 16.74 -20.33
N ALA A 186 -14.20 17.09 -19.44
CA ALA A 186 -13.89 17.52 -18.08
C ALA A 186 -14.89 16.96 -17.07
N THR A 187 -14.42 16.74 -15.85
CA THR A 187 -15.24 16.38 -14.70
C THR A 187 -14.89 17.28 -13.53
N VAL A 188 -15.91 17.83 -12.88
CA VAL A 188 -15.77 18.56 -11.62
C VAL A 188 -16.69 17.91 -10.61
N SER A 189 -16.19 17.64 -9.39
CA SER A 189 -16.99 17.08 -8.32
C SER A 189 -16.80 17.84 -7.00
N ALA A 190 -17.84 17.79 -6.17
CA ALA A 190 -17.82 18.25 -4.78
C ALA A 190 -18.44 17.19 -3.89
N ARG A 191 -17.74 16.83 -2.82
CA ARG A 191 -18.20 15.88 -1.80
C ARG A 191 -18.24 16.55 -0.43
N HIS A 192 -19.33 16.30 0.29
CA HIS A 192 -19.46 16.67 1.69
C HIS A 192 -19.84 15.45 2.51
N GLY A 193 -19.10 15.18 3.59
CA GLY A 193 -19.34 14.03 4.46
C GLY A 193 -19.20 14.35 5.92
N ARG A 194 -19.78 13.49 6.79
CA ARG A 194 -19.72 13.66 8.23
C ARG A 194 -19.97 12.33 8.96
N ALA A 195 -19.28 12.13 10.10
CA ALA A 195 -19.59 11.03 11.03
C ALA A 195 -20.85 11.37 11.85
N SER A 196 -21.73 10.37 12.07
CA SER A 196 -23.02 10.56 12.76
C SER A 196 -22.87 10.98 14.22
N GLU A 197 -21.85 10.49 14.93
CA GLU A 197 -21.54 10.87 16.31
C GLU A 197 -20.69 12.16 16.43
N GLY A 198 -20.44 12.83 15.30
CA GLY A 198 -19.64 14.05 15.21
C GLY A 198 -18.18 13.82 14.84
N GLY A 199 -17.53 14.90 14.42
CA GLY A 199 -16.19 14.90 13.83
C GLY A 199 -16.18 14.42 12.40
N LEU A 200 -15.00 14.38 11.80
CA LEU A 200 -14.71 13.97 10.43
C LEU A 200 -15.60 14.67 9.38
N THR A 201 -15.95 15.94 9.61
CA THR A 201 -16.57 16.70 8.55
C THR A 201 -15.56 16.81 7.41
N THR A 202 -15.88 16.22 6.28
CA THR A 202 -15.01 16.16 5.11
C THR A 202 -15.58 17.05 4.02
N ARG A 203 -14.73 17.87 3.42
CA ARG A 203 -15.02 18.69 2.24
C ARG A 203 -13.99 18.35 1.18
N GLU A 204 -14.47 17.94 0.02
CA GLU A 204 -13.61 17.50 -1.06
C GLU A 204 -14.08 18.12 -2.38
N TYR A 205 -13.11 18.58 -3.17
CA TYR A 205 -13.32 19.18 -4.48
C TYR A 205 -12.31 18.61 -5.45
N ASP A 206 -12.81 18.07 -6.56
CA ASP A 206 -11.98 17.49 -7.60
C ASP A 206 -12.29 18.15 -8.94
N ALA A 207 -11.27 18.34 -9.76
CA ALA A 207 -11.39 18.78 -11.14
C ALA A 207 -10.40 17.98 -11.99
N THR A 208 -10.91 17.31 -13.03
CA THR A 208 -10.10 16.55 -13.98
C THR A 208 -10.54 16.92 -15.38
N ALA A 209 -9.58 17.23 -16.23
CA ALA A 209 -9.83 17.52 -17.64
C ALA A 209 -8.82 16.77 -18.50
N GLY A 210 -9.27 16.36 -19.67
CA GLY A 210 -8.43 15.69 -20.65
C GLY A 210 -8.79 16.10 -22.07
N THR A 211 -7.82 15.96 -22.94
CA THR A 211 -7.97 16.17 -24.39
C THR A 211 -7.09 15.19 -25.14
N VAL A 212 -7.60 14.73 -26.25
CA VAL A 212 -6.95 13.77 -27.16
C VAL A 212 -6.85 14.41 -28.54
N TRP A 213 -5.73 14.24 -29.19
CA TRP A 213 -5.48 14.63 -30.57
C TRP A 213 -4.86 13.45 -31.32
N ASP A 214 -4.74 13.53 -32.65
CA ASP A 214 -4.35 12.40 -33.53
C ASP A 214 -3.07 11.68 -33.09
N SER A 215 -2.15 12.36 -32.44
CA SER A 215 -0.82 11.84 -32.08
C SER A 215 -0.57 11.80 -30.57
N GLY A 216 -1.56 12.11 -29.71
CA GLY A 216 -1.32 12.10 -28.28
C GLY A 216 -2.52 12.52 -27.45
N GLY A 217 -2.28 12.62 -26.15
CA GLY A 217 -3.29 13.00 -25.17
C GLY A 217 -2.68 13.66 -23.93
N LEU A 218 -3.51 14.39 -23.21
CA LEU A 218 -3.17 15.07 -21.97
C LEU A 218 -4.31 14.94 -20.98
N ILE A 219 -3.99 14.57 -19.74
CA ILE A 219 -4.90 14.58 -18.59
C ILE A 219 -4.29 15.46 -17.51
N ALA A 220 -5.08 16.37 -16.96
CA ALA A 220 -4.74 17.15 -15.79
C ALA A 220 -5.82 16.97 -14.72
N SER A 221 -5.40 16.72 -13.49
CA SER A 221 -6.31 16.53 -12.36
C SER A 221 -5.84 17.30 -11.15
N TYR A 222 -6.78 17.92 -10.44
CA TYR A 222 -6.55 18.60 -9.17
C TYR A 222 -7.56 18.13 -8.14
N ARG A 223 -7.10 17.87 -6.91
CA ARG A 223 -7.94 17.49 -5.78
C ARG A 223 -7.58 18.32 -4.57
N TYR A 224 -8.62 18.75 -3.85
CA TYR A 224 -8.51 19.37 -2.53
C TYR A 224 -9.42 18.65 -1.55
N THR A 225 -8.87 18.24 -0.42
CA THR A 225 -9.62 17.62 0.69
C THR A 225 -9.28 18.34 1.98
N ASP A 226 -10.31 18.65 2.79
CA ASP A 226 -10.21 19.18 4.14
C ASP A 226 -11.07 18.34 5.07
N LEU A 227 -10.55 17.95 6.25
CA LEU A 227 -11.25 17.11 7.19
C LEU A 227 -11.07 17.57 8.64
N ASP A 228 -12.19 17.59 9.38
CA ASP A 228 -12.19 17.86 10.81
C ASP A 228 -11.75 16.61 11.60
N PRO A 229 -11.07 16.76 12.74
CA PRO A 229 -10.66 15.62 13.57
C PRO A 229 -11.83 14.94 14.28
N ILE A 230 -11.58 13.74 14.81
CA ILE A 230 -12.44 13.08 15.81
C ILE A 230 -11.72 13.10 17.16
N GLY A 231 -12.32 13.76 18.15
CA GLY A 231 -11.82 13.76 19.52
C GLY A 231 -12.42 12.65 20.38
N VAL A 232 -11.76 12.28 21.47
CA VAL A 232 -12.21 11.24 22.42
C VAL A 232 -13.60 11.48 23.00
N GLN A 233 -14.05 12.74 23.10
CA GLN A 233 -15.38 13.10 23.61
C GLN A 233 -16.51 12.77 22.63
N GLN A 234 -16.21 12.49 21.39
CA GLN A 234 -17.19 12.23 20.33
C GLN A 234 -17.54 10.74 20.19
N ARG A 235 -16.97 9.88 21.03
CA ARG A 235 -17.26 8.44 21.05
C ARG A 235 -17.56 8.01 22.48
N SER A 236 -18.66 7.33 22.68
CA SER A 236 -19.14 6.92 24.01
C SER A 236 -18.11 6.09 24.79
N TYR A 237 -17.38 5.24 24.09
CA TYR A 237 -16.39 4.31 24.65
C TYR A 237 -15.01 4.94 24.94
N THR A 238 -14.79 6.21 24.62
CA THR A 238 -13.53 6.95 24.88
C THR A 238 -13.72 8.20 25.73
N GLN A 239 -14.93 8.48 26.22
CA GLN A 239 -15.24 9.72 26.97
C GLN A 239 -14.42 9.87 28.24
N GLN A 240 -13.99 8.78 28.88
CA GLN A 240 -13.14 8.76 30.07
C GLN A 240 -11.67 9.08 29.79
N MET A 241 -11.25 9.08 28.54
CA MET A 241 -9.85 9.39 28.20
C MET A 241 -9.53 10.87 28.45
N PRO A 242 -8.29 11.17 28.88
CA PRO A 242 -7.85 12.54 29.12
C PRO A 242 -7.94 13.40 27.85
N ARG A 243 -8.25 14.68 27.99
CA ARG A 243 -8.34 15.66 26.91
C ARG A 243 -7.14 16.61 26.92
N PRO A 244 -6.73 17.13 25.74
CA PRO A 244 -7.19 16.81 24.39
C PRO A 244 -6.53 15.54 23.85
N PHE A 245 -7.29 14.69 23.19
CA PHE A 245 -6.78 13.51 22.47
C PHE A 245 -7.61 13.30 21.21
N LEU A 246 -6.98 13.00 20.08
CA LEU A 246 -7.66 12.75 18.81
C LEU A 246 -7.59 11.27 18.43
N LEU A 247 -8.76 10.69 18.15
CA LEU A 247 -8.93 9.33 17.61
C LEU A 247 -8.69 9.31 16.09
N TYR A 248 -8.94 10.43 15.43
CA TYR A 248 -8.69 10.65 14.02
C TYR A 248 -8.12 12.05 13.86
N PRO A 249 -6.97 12.21 13.16
CA PRO A 249 -6.34 13.52 13.00
C PRO A 249 -7.18 14.42 12.08
N GLY A 250 -7.10 15.73 12.29
CA GLY A 250 -7.59 16.71 11.35
C GLY A 250 -6.50 17.11 10.36
N GLY A 251 -6.90 17.68 9.22
CA GLY A 251 -5.96 18.16 8.23
C GLY A 251 -6.53 18.21 6.82
N GLY A 252 -5.65 18.32 5.86
CA GLY A 252 -6.06 18.40 4.47
C GLY A 252 -4.98 17.95 3.50
N VAL A 253 -5.39 17.72 2.25
CA VAL A 253 -4.49 17.39 1.15
C VAL A 253 -4.85 18.18 -0.08
N ARG A 254 -3.83 18.65 -0.81
CA ARG A 254 -3.92 19.20 -2.15
C ARG A 254 -3.06 18.37 -3.06
N SER A 255 -3.64 17.85 -4.14
CA SER A 255 -2.91 17.04 -5.11
C SER A 255 -3.14 17.57 -6.51
N ALA A 256 -2.10 17.60 -7.31
CA ALA A 256 -2.15 17.91 -8.73
C ALA A 256 -1.42 16.81 -9.51
N LEU A 257 -2.04 16.34 -10.58
CA LEU A 257 -1.50 15.31 -11.46
C LEU A 257 -1.61 15.79 -12.90
N LEU A 258 -0.55 15.52 -13.68
CA LEU A 258 -0.54 15.68 -15.12
C LEU A 258 0.04 14.40 -15.73
N SER A 259 -0.69 13.83 -16.70
CA SER A 259 -0.23 12.71 -17.49
C SER A 259 -0.40 13.04 -18.96
N ALA A 260 0.66 12.87 -19.73
CA ALA A 260 0.66 13.21 -21.16
C ALA A 260 1.41 12.16 -21.95
N HIS A 261 0.96 11.90 -23.18
CA HIS A 261 1.68 11.12 -24.15
C HIS A 261 1.65 11.78 -25.54
N GLN A 262 2.69 11.59 -26.30
CA GLN A 262 2.87 12.13 -27.64
C GLN A 262 3.63 11.19 -28.53
N ALA A 263 3.01 10.70 -29.60
CA ALA A 263 3.71 10.01 -30.67
C ALA A 263 4.59 11.01 -31.43
N LEU A 264 5.88 10.70 -31.54
CA LEU A 264 6.88 11.48 -32.29
C LEU A 264 7.08 10.92 -33.68
N GLY A 265 6.42 9.80 -33.99
CA GLY A 265 6.45 9.05 -35.26
C GLY A 265 5.64 7.78 -35.10
N PRO A 266 5.60 6.90 -36.11
CA PRO A 266 4.79 5.68 -36.03
C PRO A 266 5.25 4.71 -34.94
N ASP A 267 6.53 4.72 -34.58
CA ASP A 267 7.12 3.74 -33.67
C ASP A 267 7.75 4.39 -32.43
N VAL A 268 7.52 5.70 -32.19
CA VAL A 268 8.15 6.41 -31.05
C VAL A 268 7.11 7.21 -30.30
N GLU A 269 6.96 6.92 -29.02
CA GLU A 269 6.05 7.65 -28.12
C GLU A 269 6.81 8.19 -26.90
N LEU A 270 6.61 9.47 -26.62
CA LEU A 270 7.04 10.14 -25.39
C LEU A 270 5.89 10.16 -24.40
N ARG A 271 6.16 9.78 -23.14
CA ARG A 271 5.20 9.90 -22.02
C ARG A 271 5.80 10.73 -20.89
N LEU A 272 4.96 11.42 -20.17
CA LEU A 272 5.34 12.22 -19.01
C LEU A 272 4.25 12.14 -17.95
N ASP A 273 4.61 11.66 -16.76
CA ASP A 273 3.77 11.71 -15.57
C ASP A 273 4.37 12.66 -14.55
N VAL A 274 3.54 13.56 -14.01
CA VAL A 274 3.89 14.50 -12.95
C VAL A 274 2.83 14.44 -11.87
N LEU A 275 3.26 14.24 -10.62
CA LEU A 275 2.40 14.28 -9.44
C LEU A 275 3.01 15.24 -8.42
N ARG A 276 2.17 16.07 -7.80
CA ARG A 276 2.52 16.87 -6.63
C ARG A 276 1.41 16.76 -5.60
N SER A 277 1.79 16.62 -4.33
CA SER A 277 0.86 16.57 -3.20
C SER A 277 1.43 17.38 -2.04
N ASP A 278 0.58 18.23 -1.46
CA ASP A 278 0.85 18.98 -0.23
C ASP A 278 -0.18 18.53 0.81
N ARG A 279 0.27 17.97 1.94
CA ARG A 279 -0.57 17.41 3.01
C ARG A 279 -0.23 18.04 4.35
N GLU A 280 -1.26 18.42 5.09
CA GLU A 280 -1.18 18.90 6.46
C GLU A 280 -1.93 17.95 7.37
N GLN A 281 -1.36 17.62 8.53
CA GLN A 281 -2.00 16.80 9.55
C GLN A 281 -1.77 17.41 10.93
N ARG A 282 -2.80 17.34 11.78
CA ARG A 282 -2.71 17.73 13.18
C ARG A 282 -3.33 16.68 14.08
N SER A 283 -2.60 16.31 15.13
CA SER A 283 -3.09 15.39 16.16
C SER A 283 -2.75 15.88 17.57
N TYR A 284 -3.51 15.38 18.55
CA TYR A 284 -3.25 15.65 19.97
C TYR A 284 -3.09 14.33 20.70
N GLN A 285 -2.07 14.27 21.57
CA GLN A 285 -1.85 13.15 22.48
C GLN A 285 -1.69 13.68 23.91
N THR A 286 -2.35 13.06 24.86
CA THR A 286 -2.31 13.49 26.27
C THR A 286 -1.16 12.83 27.00
N ALA A 287 -0.53 13.58 27.92
CA ALA A 287 0.46 13.11 28.90
C ALA A 287 0.07 13.63 30.28
N THR A 288 0.72 13.12 31.35
CA THR A 288 0.46 13.58 32.71
C THR A 288 0.79 15.07 32.88
N GLY A 289 -0.21 15.90 33.16
CA GLY A 289 -0.07 17.35 33.35
C GLY A 289 0.22 18.16 32.08
N ALA A 290 0.19 17.53 30.90
CA ALA A 290 0.45 18.18 29.61
C ALA A 290 -0.27 17.47 28.47
N TYR A 291 -0.20 18.03 27.28
CA TYR A 291 -0.51 17.34 26.03
C TYR A 291 0.47 17.76 24.94
N PHE A 292 0.57 16.92 23.91
CA PHE A 292 1.37 17.20 22.73
C PHE A 292 0.45 17.65 21.59
N ASP A 293 0.70 18.84 21.04
CA ASP A 293 0.15 19.32 19.76
C ASP A 293 1.15 18.91 18.66
N GLN A 294 0.79 17.90 17.90
CA GLN A 294 1.62 17.35 16.85
C GLN A 294 1.11 17.85 15.50
N ARG A 295 2.02 18.37 14.70
CA ARG A 295 1.75 18.84 13.33
C ARG A 295 2.75 18.22 12.39
N SER A 296 2.25 17.77 11.26
CA SER A 296 3.04 17.20 10.18
C SER A 296 2.65 17.85 8.87
N ASP A 297 3.64 18.42 8.19
CA ASP A 297 3.50 19.01 6.87
C ASP A 297 4.32 18.14 5.91
N THR A 298 3.69 17.60 4.86
CA THR A 298 4.35 16.74 3.88
C THR A 298 4.17 17.32 2.49
N VAL A 299 5.27 17.50 1.76
CA VAL A 299 5.28 17.87 0.35
C VAL A 299 5.92 16.72 -0.43
N ALA A 300 5.15 16.09 -1.30
CA ALA A 300 5.64 15.02 -2.16
C ALA A 300 5.46 15.36 -3.64
N TRP A 301 6.40 14.95 -4.49
CA TRP A 301 6.27 15.09 -5.93
C TRP A 301 7.02 13.99 -6.68
N LEU A 302 6.56 13.73 -7.90
CA LEU A 302 7.16 12.82 -8.88
C LEU A 302 7.18 13.50 -10.25
N VAL A 303 8.28 13.32 -10.99
CA VAL A 303 8.38 13.60 -12.43
C VAL A 303 8.98 12.36 -13.10
N ALA A 304 8.29 11.80 -14.08
CA ALA A 304 8.64 10.53 -14.70
C ALA A 304 8.46 10.58 -16.23
N PRO A 305 9.44 11.07 -16.98
CA PRO A 305 9.47 10.94 -18.44
C PRO A 305 9.85 9.53 -18.86
N SER A 306 9.27 9.05 -19.96
CA SER A 306 9.69 7.83 -20.64
C SER A 306 9.51 7.92 -22.14
N LEU A 307 10.38 7.22 -22.87
CA LEU A 307 10.33 7.09 -24.32
C LEU A 307 10.15 5.61 -24.65
N GLU A 308 9.13 5.30 -25.42
CA GLU A 308 8.86 3.97 -25.93
C GLU A 308 9.13 3.94 -27.42
N ILE A 309 9.85 2.91 -27.89
CA ILE A 309 10.31 2.78 -29.28
C ILE A 309 9.98 1.37 -29.76
N GLY A 310 9.11 1.29 -30.74
CA GLY A 310 8.86 0.07 -31.51
C GLY A 310 10.07 -0.24 -32.40
N LEU A 311 10.55 -1.47 -32.33
CA LEU A 311 11.67 -1.97 -33.13
C LEU A 311 11.17 -3.05 -34.08
N PRO A 312 11.93 -3.38 -35.17
CA PRO A 312 11.56 -4.49 -36.03
C PRO A 312 11.34 -5.81 -35.31
N HIS A 313 10.47 -6.67 -35.85
CA HIS A 313 10.16 -8.00 -35.33
C HIS A 313 9.43 -7.97 -33.94
N ASP A 314 8.54 -7.00 -33.74
CA ASP A 314 7.74 -6.86 -32.52
C ASP A 314 8.57 -6.70 -31.22
N TRP A 315 9.78 -6.13 -31.37
CA TRP A 315 10.58 -5.72 -30.21
C TRP A 315 10.23 -4.29 -29.80
N HIS A 316 10.25 -4.06 -28.49
CA HIS A 316 9.99 -2.76 -27.87
C HIS A 316 11.15 -2.36 -26.99
N LEU A 317 11.61 -1.13 -27.13
CA LEU A 317 12.62 -0.51 -26.29
C LEU A 317 11.97 0.59 -25.45
N GLN A 318 12.20 0.57 -24.15
CA GLN A 318 11.77 1.63 -23.25
C GLN A 318 12.98 2.28 -22.56
N VAL A 319 13.03 3.61 -22.62
CA VAL A 319 13.98 4.43 -21.86
C VAL A 319 13.18 5.23 -20.86
N GLY A 320 13.44 5.05 -19.57
CA GLY A 320 12.68 5.71 -18.52
C GLY A 320 13.59 6.41 -17.51
N ALA A 321 13.15 7.56 -17.04
CA ALA A 321 13.75 8.26 -15.94
C ALA A 321 12.66 8.66 -14.93
N SER A 322 13.00 8.73 -13.66
CA SER A 322 12.12 9.33 -12.66
C SER A 322 12.92 10.05 -11.59
N ARG A 323 12.35 11.11 -11.08
CA ARG A 323 12.78 11.76 -9.85
C ARG A 323 11.57 12.00 -8.97
N ALA A 324 11.67 11.60 -7.71
CA ALA A 324 10.63 11.76 -6.73
C ALA A 324 11.21 12.29 -5.42
N GLN A 325 10.45 13.12 -4.72
CA GLN A 325 10.84 13.65 -3.41
C GLN A 325 9.64 13.57 -2.46
N ASP A 326 9.93 13.32 -1.19
CA ASP A 326 9.01 13.45 -0.07
C ASP A 326 9.70 14.24 1.04
N GLU A 327 9.15 15.38 1.39
CA GLU A 327 9.62 16.23 2.48
C GLU A 327 8.56 16.23 3.58
N ASN A 328 8.79 15.47 4.65
CA ASN A 328 7.94 15.43 5.83
C ASN A 328 8.57 16.24 6.96
N GLN A 329 7.90 17.30 7.40
CA GLN A 329 8.25 18.12 8.56
C GLN A 329 7.29 17.86 9.71
N ALA A 330 7.70 17.06 10.68
CA ALA A 330 6.93 16.78 11.88
C ALA A 330 7.43 17.64 13.07
N ARG A 331 6.51 18.26 13.80
CA ARG A 331 6.78 19.06 15.00
C ARG A 331 5.83 18.68 16.12
N ALA A 332 6.31 18.59 17.34
CA ALA A 332 5.49 18.38 18.52
C ALA A 332 5.79 19.46 19.58
N TRP A 333 4.75 20.17 19.97
CA TRP A 333 4.77 21.10 21.07
C TRP A 333 4.16 20.47 22.31
N MET A 334 4.86 20.51 23.43
CA MET A 334 4.32 20.18 24.72
C MET A 334 3.59 21.41 25.29
N VAL A 335 2.32 21.26 25.60
CA VAL A 335 1.49 22.30 26.25
C VAL A 335 1.19 21.87 27.68
N THR A 336 1.69 22.60 28.67
CA THR A 336 1.44 22.34 30.08
C THR A 336 0.00 22.72 30.42
N THR A 337 -0.81 21.76 30.91
CA THR A 337 -2.25 21.95 31.14
C THR A 337 -2.55 23.06 32.14
N ALA A 338 -1.77 23.17 33.21
CA ALA A 338 -2.01 24.13 34.30
C ALA A 338 -1.71 25.58 33.91
N SER A 339 -0.70 25.83 33.07
CA SER A 339 -0.23 27.18 32.73
C SER A 339 -0.51 27.59 31.28
N GLY A 340 -0.86 26.66 30.40
CA GLY A 340 -0.93 26.89 28.96
C GLY A 340 0.45 27.13 28.31
N ALA A 341 1.55 27.00 29.05
CA ALA A 341 2.90 27.21 28.53
C ALA A 341 3.20 26.18 27.43
N THR A 342 3.68 26.67 26.30
CA THR A 342 3.97 25.87 25.11
C THR A 342 5.46 25.85 24.83
N ARG A 343 6.02 24.67 24.61
CA ARG A 343 7.43 24.46 24.26
C ARG A 343 7.55 23.45 23.11
N LEU A 344 8.29 23.78 22.06
CA LEU A 344 8.69 22.82 21.03
C LEU A 344 9.63 21.78 21.66
N VAL A 345 9.21 20.51 21.66
CA VAL A 345 9.97 19.42 22.30
C VAL A 345 10.58 18.47 21.27
N THR A 346 9.93 18.34 20.12
CA THR A 346 10.41 17.50 19.03
C THR A 346 10.13 18.19 17.71
N GLY A 347 11.08 18.14 16.81
CA GLY A 347 10.93 18.61 15.45
C GLY A 347 11.93 17.91 14.55
N ALA A 348 11.45 17.34 13.47
CA ALA A 348 12.28 16.68 12.47
C ALA A 348 11.77 16.93 11.06
N CYS A 349 12.69 17.24 10.14
CA CYS A 349 12.44 17.06 8.71
C CYS A 349 13.07 15.74 8.29
N ARG A 350 12.28 14.88 7.66
CA ARG A 350 12.72 13.69 6.96
C ARG A 350 12.46 13.91 5.49
N CYS A 351 13.53 14.21 4.77
CA CYS A 351 13.45 14.64 3.38
C CYS A 351 14.08 13.56 2.50
N ASN A 352 13.25 12.79 1.81
CA ASN A 352 13.67 11.71 0.92
C ASN A 352 13.71 12.22 -0.52
N ASP A 353 14.76 11.91 -1.29
CA ASP A 353 14.89 12.16 -2.73
C ASP A 353 15.29 10.84 -3.40
N GLY A 354 14.55 10.42 -4.41
CA GLY A 354 14.78 9.21 -5.18
C GLY A 354 14.97 9.54 -6.66
N ARG A 355 15.93 8.88 -7.31
CA ARG A 355 16.19 8.98 -8.75
C ARG A 355 16.32 7.59 -9.34
N SER A 356 15.76 7.38 -10.52
CA SER A 356 15.87 6.11 -11.23
C SER A 356 16.02 6.35 -12.72
N TYR A 357 16.88 5.56 -13.34
CA TYR A 357 17.07 5.51 -14.79
C TYR A 357 17.03 4.04 -15.21
N GLU A 358 16.25 3.71 -16.21
CA GLU A 358 16.07 2.34 -16.67
C GLU A 358 16.02 2.29 -18.19
N LEU A 359 16.72 1.32 -18.76
CA LEU A 359 16.64 0.92 -20.15
C LEU A 359 16.16 -0.52 -20.17
N SER A 360 15.11 -0.80 -20.92
CA SER A 360 14.56 -2.15 -21.08
C SER A 360 14.15 -2.42 -22.51
N ALA A 361 14.25 -3.67 -22.91
CA ALA A 361 13.74 -4.16 -24.18
C ALA A 361 12.99 -5.46 -23.98
N GLU A 362 11.91 -5.66 -24.72
CA GLU A 362 11.16 -6.91 -24.75
C GLU A 362 10.74 -7.26 -26.17
N GLY A 363 10.59 -8.56 -26.44
CA GLY A 363 10.13 -9.02 -27.73
C GLY A 363 10.17 -10.54 -27.88
N PRO A 364 9.66 -11.07 -29.02
CA PRO A 364 9.71 -12.49 -29.33
C PRO A 364 11.13 -12.93 -29.67
N VAL A 365 11.51 -14.12 -29.20
CA VAL A 365 12.83 -14.71 -29.46
C VAL A 365 12.76 -16.03 -30.24
N LEU A 366 11.64 -16.75 -30.13
CA LEU A 366 11.45 -18.04 -30.77
C LEU A 366 9.96 -18.29 -31.01
N ALA A 367 9.60 -18.55 -32.26
CA ALA A 367 8.24 -18.98 -32.58
C ALA A 367 8.05 -20.45 -32.20
N LEU A 368 7.07 -20.74 -31.36
CA LEU A 368 6.68 -22.09 -30.94
C LEU A 368 5.24 -22.40 -31.42
N PRO A 369 4.83 -23.68 -31.52
CA PRO A 369 3.47 -24.01 -31.93
C PRO A 369 2.37 -23.42 -31.05
N ALA A 370 2.69 -23.10 -29.79
CA ALA A 370 1.76 -22.54 -28.82
C ALA A 370 1.77 -21.00 -28.73
N GLY A 371 2.56 -20.34 -29.55
CA GLY A 371 2.80 -18.90 -29.52
C GLY A 371 4.29 -18.54 -29.37
N ASP A 372 4.62 -17.28 -29.39
CA ASP A 372 6.00 -16.85 -29.32
C ASP A 372 6.59 -16.95 -27.91
N ALA A 373 7.74 -17.56 -27.77
CA ALA A 373 8.56 -17.39 -26.59
C ALA A 373 9.10 -15.96 -26.56
N ARG A 374 8.84 -15.22 -25.48
CA ARG A 374 9.19 -13.81 -25.36
C ARG A 374 10.25 -13.61 -24.27
N LEU A 375 11.07 -12.61 -24.45
CA LEU A 375 12.16 -12.24 -23.56
C LEU A 375 12.07 -10.75 -23.24
N ALA A 376 12.17 -10.41 -21.96
CA ALA A 376 12.40 -9.04 -21.50
C ALA A 376 13.76 -8.95 -20.82
N VAL A 377 14.53 -7.92 -21.13
CA VAL A 377 15.83 -7.62 -20.53
C VAL A 377 15.87 -6.14 -20.16
N GLY A 378 16.58 -5.83 -19.08
CA GLY A 378 16.74 -4.43 -18.71
C GLY A 378 17.89 -4.21 -17.75
N ALA A 379 18.34 -2.96 -17.70
CA ALA A 379 19.36 -2.50 -16.78
C ALA A 379 19.08 -1.07 -16.36
N GLY A 380 19.59 -0.68 -15.18
CA GLY A 380 19.36 0.66 -14.70
C GLY A 380 20.20 1.02 -13.49
N TYR A 381 19.95 2.25 -13.03
CA TYR A 381 20.58 2.85 -11.86
C TYR A 381 19.52 3.51 -11.01
N ARG A 382 19.65 3.38 -9.70
CA ARG A 382 18.78 4.04 -8.72
C ARG A 382 19.62 4.63 -7.60
N SER A 383 19.28 5.83 -7.15
CA SER A 383 19.85 6.48 -5.96
C SER A 383 18.72 6.99 -5.08
N ASN A 384 18.85 6.75 -3.78
CA ASN A 384 17.96 7.30 -2.75
C ASN A 384 18.82 8.09 -1.77
N SER A 385 18.35 9.26 -1.36
CA SER A 385 18.98 10.04 -0.30
C SER A 385 17.97 10.47 0.75
N LEU A 386 18.41 10.54 1.99
CA LEU A 386 17.65 11.03 3.14
C LEU A 386 18.42 12.17 3.80
N VAL A 387 17.75 13.30 3.98
CA VAL A 387 18.21 14.38 4.85
C VAL A 387 17.37 14.34 6.12
N ASN A 388 18.02 14.05 7.24
CA ASN A 388 17.41 14.08 8.56
C ASN A 388 17.85 15.38 9.26
N ARG A 389 16.92 16.31 9.48
CA ARG A 389 17.19 17.60 10.11
C ARG A 389 16.40 17.72 11.40
N ASN A 390 17.10 17.96 12.51
CA ASN A 390 16.49 18.31 13.77
C ASN A 390 16.05 19.78 13.74
N LEU A 391 14.74 20.04 13.79
CA LEU A 391 14.18 21.40 13.72
C LEU A 391 14.27 22.18 15.04
N VAL A 392 14.68 21.52 16.13
CA VAL A 392 14.89 22.16 17.43
C VAL A 392 16.33 22.65 17.56
N THR A 393 17.30 21.80 17.20
CA THR A 393 18.75 22.10 17.35
C THR A 393 19.38 22.64 16.08
N GLY A 394 18.74 22.43 14.92
CA GLY A 394 19.30 22.76 13.61
C GLY A 394 20.30 21.72 13.08
N ALA A 395 20.63 20.68 13.86
CA ALA A 395 21.52 19.61 13.42
C ALA A 395 20.95 18.91 12.18
N GLN A 396 21.83 18.55 11.24
CA GLN A 396 21.44 17.91 10.00
C GLN A 396 22.43 16.80 9.64
N ALA A 397 21.88 15.63 9.25
CA ALA A 397 22.63 14.52 8.67
C ALA A 397 22.07 14.22 7.28
N ARG A 398 22.96 13.89 6.34
CA ARG A 398 22.59 13.42 4.99
C ARG A 398 23.19 12.04 4.76
N SER A 399 22.36 11.16 4.26
CA SER A 399 22.76 9.81 3.82
C SER A 399 22.27 9.55 2.40
N GLU A 400 23.00 8.71 1.69
CA GLU A 400 22.68 8.30 0.31
C GLU A 400 23.10 6.85 0.12
N ASP A 401 22.30 6.13 -0.65
CA ASP A 401 22.65 4.79 -1.14
C ASP A 401 22.24 4.66 -2.59
N SER A 402 23.08 4.01 -3.38
CA SER A 402 22.81 3.80 -4.79
C SER A 402 22.88 2.33 -5.19
N SER A 403 22.18 1.95 -6.24
CA SER A 403 22.20 0.60 -6.78
C SER A 403 22.24 0.61 -8.31
N ARG A 404 22.97 -0.36 -8.87
CA ARG A 404 22.96 -0.70 -10.27
C ARG A 404 22.34 -2.06 -10.43
N PHE A 405 21.46 -2.22 -11.41
CA PHE A 405 20.74 -3.47 -11.58
C PHE A 405 20.67 -3.91 -13.05
N ALA A 406 20.52 -5.21 -13.22
CA ALA A 406 20.14 -5.81 -14.50
C ALA A 406 19.16 -6.95 -14.24
N TYR A 407 18.26 -7.20 -15.16
CA TYR A 407 17.30 -8.29 -15.10
C TYR A 407 17.03 -8.92 -16.45
N VAL A 408 16.51 -10.15 -16.38
CA VAL A 408 16.01 -10.91 -17.51
C VAL A 408 14.74 -11.62 -17.09
N GLU A 409 13.75 -11.65 -17.98
CA GLU A 409 12.51 -12.41 -17.82
C GLU A 409 12.20 -13.13 -19.14
N ALA A 410 11.80 -14.38 -19.07
CA ALA A 410 11.37 -15.19 -20.19
C ALA A 410 9.98 -15.78 -19.93
N ASN A 411 9.14 -15.78 -20.95
CA ASN A 411 7.86 -16.50 -21.00
C ASN A 411 7.92 -17.48 -22.18
N VAL A 412 7.64 -18.76 -21.92
CA VAL A 412 7.73 -19.84 -22.90
C VAL A 412 6.39 -20.58 -22.93
N PRO A 413 5.51 -20.32 -23.91
CA PRO A 413 4.28 -21.09 -24.12
C PRO A 413 4.65 -22.46 -24.73
N LEU A 414 4.41 -23.53 -23.97
CA LEU A 414 4.70 -24.91 -24.41
C LEU A 414 3.50 -25.59 -25.03
N LEU A 415 2.29 -25.31 -24.54
CA LEU A 415 1.00 -25.83 -25.05
C LEU A 415 0.01 -24.68 -25.19
N GLY A 416 -0.68 -24.64 -26.31
CA GLY A 416 -1.78 -23.73 -26.62
C GLY A 416 -3.12 -24.47 -26.72
N ALA A 417 -4.23 -23.75 -26.78
CA ALA A 417 -5.57 -24.28 -26.86
C ALA A 417 -5.80 -25.24 -28.06
N ASP A 418 -5.03 -25.06 -29.13
CA ASP A 418 -5.11 -25.84 -30.37
C ASP A 418 -4.34 -27.17 -30.32
N ALA A 419 -3.65 -27.46 -29.22
CA ALA A 419 -2.88 -28.70 -29.09
C ALA A 419 -3.73 -29.98 -29.08
N GLY A 420 -5.05 -29.84 -28.88
CA GLY A 420 -6.00 -30.97 -28.93
C GLY A 420 -5.77 -32.04 -27.87
N MET A 421 -4.95 -31.78 -26.88
CA MET A 421 -4.62 -32.75 -25.82
C MET A 421 -5.66 -32.67 -24.69
N PRO A 422 -6.29 -33.81 -24.33
CA PRO A 422 -7.19 -33.84 -23.17
C PRO A 422 -6.46 -33.42 -21.89
N LEU A 423 -7.09 -32.58 -21.08
CA LEU A 423 -6.56 -32.07 -19.80
C LEU A 423 -5.25 -31.25 -19.90
N ALA A 424 -4.88 -30.77 -21.07
CA ALA A 424 -3.66 -29.97 -21.26
C ALA A 424 -3.87 -28.94 -22.41
N GLN A 425 -4.72 -27.94 -22.17
CA GLN A 425 -5.04 -26.92 -23.17
C GLN A 425 -4.07 -25.73 -23.14
N ARG A 426 -3.40 -25.50 -22.01
CA ARG A 426 -2.43 -24.43 -21.84
C ARG A 426 -1.31 -24.88 -20.91
N LEU A 427 -0.08 -24.63 -21.31
CA LEU A 427 1.09 -24.76 -20.41
C LEU A 427 2.10 -23.67 -20.79
N GLU A 428 2.39 -22.80 -19.84
CA GLU A 428 3.41 -21.76 -19.98
C GLU A 428 4.39 -21.83 -18.81
N LEU A 429 5.65 -21.63 -19.11
CA LEU A 429 6.73 -21.51 -18.13
C LEU A 429 7.22 -20.07 -18.12
N THR A 430 7.41 -19.51 -16.91
CA THR A 430 8.01 -18.22 -16.72
C THR A 430 9.28 -18.34 -15.88
N ALA A 431 10.30 -17.60 -16.23
CA ALA A 431 11.54 -17.54 -15.45
C ALA A 431 12.06 -16.11 -15.46
N ALA A 432 12.42 -15.59 -14.29
CA ALA A 432 13.03 -14.27 -14.17
C ALA A 432 14.20 -14.31 -13.20
N ALA A 433 15.18 -13.45 -13.45
CA ALA A 433 16.31 -13.24 -12.56
C ALA A 433 16.70 -11.76 -12.59
N ARG A 434 16.99 -11.21 -11.42
CA ARG A 434 17.49 -9.85 -11.25
C ARG A 434 18.70 -9.86 -10.34
N THR A 435 19.73 -9.08 -10.72
CA THR A 435 20.88 -8.80 -9.87
C THR A 435 20.95 -7.31 -9.60
N GLU A 436 21.19 -6.93 -8.35
CA GLU A 436 21.39 -5.55 -7.94
C GLU A 436 22.67 -5.46 -7.11
N HIS A 437 23.47 -4.45 -7.38
CA HIS A 437 24.66 -4.12 -6.59
C HIS A 437 24.45 -2.78 -5.91
N TYR A 438 24.39 -2.80 -4.60
CA TYR A 438 24.29 -1.64 -3.74
C TYR A 438 25.67 -1.20 -3.24
N ASP A 439 25.92 0.11 -3.19
CA ASP A 439 27.17 0.64 -2.70
C ASP A 439 27.35 0.32 -1.19
N SER A 440 26.26 0.15 -0.46
CA SER A 440 26.22 -0.01 0.99
C SER A 440 26.46 -1.44 1.49
N PHE A 441 25.96 -2.49 0.80
CA PHE A 441 26.03 -3.89 1.27
C PHE A 441 26.36 -4.91 0.16
N GLY A 442 26.65 -4.44 -1.08
CA GLY A 442 27.08 -5.31 -2.17
C GLY A 442 25.93 -5.92 -2.97
N GLN A 443 26.14 -7.15 -3.48
CA GLN A 443 25.31 -7.76 -4.51
C GLN A 443 24.21 -8.66 -3.93
N VAL A 444 22.99 -8.55 -4.48
CA VAL A 444 21.86 -9.45 -4.26
C VAL A 444 21.32 -9.94 -5.59
N THR A 445 21.02 -11.25 -5.68
CA THR A 445 20.41 -11.88 -6.85
C THR A 445 19.11 -12.56 -6.47
N THR A 446 18.03 -12.27 -7.18
CA THR A 446 16.67 -12.77 -6.91
C THR A 446 16.14 -13.50 -8.16
N PRO A 447 16.06 -14.85 -8.13
CA PRO A 447 15.38 -15.65 -9.13
C PRO A 447 13.87 -15.76 -8.83
N LYS A 448 13.07 -15.94 -9.89
CA LYS A 448 11.65 -16.33 -9.82
C LYS A 448 11.33 -17.33 -10.92
N LEU A 449 10.54 -18.35 -10.60
CA LEU A 449 10.04 -19.35 -11.52
C LEU A 449 8.52 -19.42 -11.40
N GLY A 450 7.86 -19.67 -12.50
CA GLY A 450 6.41 -19.83 -12.52
C GLY A 450 5.91 -20.77 -13.59
N VAL A 451 4.73 -21.34 -13.31
CA VAL A 451 4.02 -22.24 -14.20
C VAL A 451 2.56 -21.79 -14.27
N ILE A 452 2.02 -21.73 -15.48
CA ILE A 452 0.61 -21.52 -15.74
C ILE A 452 0.12 -22.76 -16.51
N TYR A 453 -0.85 -23.48 -15.95
CA TYR A 453 -1.39 -24.70 -16.50
C TYR A 453 -2.91 -24.63 -16.59
N GLY A 454 -3.45 -24.74 -17.79
CA GLY A 454 -4.87 -24.83 -18.07
C GLY A 454 -5.27 -26.25 -18.47
N PRO A 455 -5.81 -27.07 -17.54
CA PRO A 455 -6.33 -28.38 -17.88
C PRO A 455 -7.58 -28.31 -18.77
N SER A 456 -8.33 -27.24 -18.66
CA SER A 456 -9.51 -26.94 -19.49
C SER A 456 -9.60 -25.42 -19.71
N ARG A 457 -10.57 -24.97 -20.49
CA ARG A 457 -10.86 -23.55 -20.67
C ARG A 457 -11.44 -22.91 -19.41
N ASP A 458 -12.08 -23.72 -18.55
CA ASP A 458 -12.74 -23.27 -17.32
C ASP A 458 -11.77 -23.12 -16.13
N LEU A 459 -10.61 -23.79 -16.17
CA LEU A 459 -9.69 -23.88 -15.04
C LEU A 459 -8.27 -23.47 -15.43
N THR A 460 -7.66 -22.65 -14.60
CA THR A 460 -6.26 -22.30 -14.70
C THR A 460 -5.58 -22.48 -13.34
N LEU A 461 -4.54 -23.30 -13.29
CA LEU A 461 -3.64 -23.48 -12.17
C LEU A 461 -2.41 -22.60 -12.40
N LYS A 462 -2.04 -21.80 -11.41
CA LYS A 462 -0.83 -20.99 -11.42
C LYS A 462 0.02 -21.38 -10.22
N ALA A 463 1.32 -21.48 -10.40
CA ALA A 463 2.26 -21.68 -9.29
C ALA A 463 3.48 -20.79 -9.48
N SER A 464 3.94 -20.18 -8.40
CA SER A 464 5.16 -19.38 -8.40
C SER A 464 6.04 -19.74 -7.22
N TRP A 465 7.35 -19.63 -7.45
CA TRP A 465 8.41 -19.68 -6.45
C TRP A 465 9.42 -18.59 -6.74
N GLY A 466 9.84 -17.86 -5.72
CA GLY A 466 10.84 -16.82 -5.91
C GLY A 466 11.57 -16.44 -4.64
N ARG A 467 12.71 -15.75 -4.83
CA ARG A 467 13.42 -15.05 -3.78
C ARG A 467 13.17 -13.56 -3.90
N SER A 468 12.95 -12.91 -2.78
CA SER A 468 12.78 -11.47 -2.67
C SER A 468 13.70 -10.89 -1.61
N PHE A 469 13.95 -9.60 -1.68
CA PHE A 469 14.75 -8.91 -0.70
C PHE A 469 14.24 -7.49 -0.45
N LYS A 470 14.60 -6.95 0.71
CA LYS A 470 14.47 -5.54 1.05
C LYS A 470 15.82 -4.98 1.45
N ALA A 471 16.23 -3.88 0.86
CA ALA A 471 17.37 -3.11 1.34
C ALA A 471 17.03 -2.44 2.67
N PRO A 472 17.96 -2.39 3.65
CA PRO A 472 17.73 -1.60 4.85
C PRO A 472 17.47 -0.15 4.48
N THR A 473 16.56 0.49 5.21
CA THR A 473 16.23 1.89 4.96
C THR A 473 17.39 2.81 5.34
N LEU A 474 17.47 3.97 4.70
CA LEU A 474 18.49 4.96 5.06
C LEU A 474 18.35 5.42 6.52
N ASN A 475 17.09 5.44 7.04
CA ASN A 475 16.85 5.77 8.44
C ASN A 475 17.32 4.66 9.40
N GLU A 476 17.14 3.38 9.04
CA GLU A 476 17.66 2.25 9.82
C GLU A 476 19.19 2.22 9.85
N ARG A 477 19.83 2.59 8.74
CA ARG A 477 21.30 2.59 8.65
C ARG A 477 21.97 3.84 9.20
N TYR A 478 21.40 5.00 8.92
CA TYR A 478 22.06 6.30 9.11
C TYR A 478 21.17 7.34 9.83
N GLY A 479 20.09 6.89 10.47
CA GLY A 479 19.27 7.73 11.34
C GLY A 479 20.02 8.10 12.61
N ASN A 480 19.31 8.65 13.57
CA ASN A 480 19.90 9.04 14.84
C ASN A 480 20.40 7.82 15.62
N LEU A 481 21.59 7.94 16.18
CA LEU A 481 22.20 6.98 17.08
C LEU A 481 22.50 7.69 18.41
N VAL A 482 21.95 7.19 19.51
CA VAL A 482 22.05 7.81 20.83
C VAL A 482 22.53 6.82 21.89
N ALA A 483 23.20 7.33 22.93
CA ALA A 483 23.57 6.57 24.10
C ALA A 483 22.83 7.06 25.34
N TYR A 484 22.31 6.13 26.11
CA TYR A 484 21.66 6.39 27.41
C TYR A 484 22.48 5.77 28.53
N LEU A 485 22.78 6.55 29.55
CA LEU A 485 23.27 6.04 30.83
C LEU A 485 22.08 6.00 31.81
N VAL A 486 21.71 4.82 32.24
CA VAL A 486 20.50 4.63 33.06
C VAL A 486 20.77 3.81 34.31
N PRO A 487 20.01 3.99 35.39
CA PRO A 487 20.01 3.07 36.53
C PRO A 487 19.51 1.68 36.11
N PRO A 488 20.12 0.54 36.56
CA PRO A 488 19.65 -0.79 36.23
C PRO A 488 18.17 -1.03 36.54
N ALA A 489 17.65 -0.47 37.64
CA ALA A 489 16.25 -0.59 38.03
C ALA A 489 15.25 -0.03 37.00
N MET A 490 15.65 0.99 36.22
CA MET A 490 14.81 1.58 35.17
C MET A 490 14.57 0.62 33.99
N ILE A 491 15.46 -0.35 33.82
CA ILE A 491 15.47 -1.29 32.69
C ILE A 491 15.30 -2.75 33.14
N GLY A 492 14.62 -2.95 34.26
CA GLY A 492 14.28 -4.28 34.79
C GLY A 492 15.39 -4.99 35.56
N GLY A 493 16.50 -4.31 35.87
CA GLY A 493 17.58 -4.87 36.65
C GLY A 493 17.26 -4.96 38.14
N THR A 494 17.36 -6.15 38.72
CA THR A 494 17.23 -6.41 40.17
C THR A 494 18.56 -6.87 40.75
N GLY A 495 18.80 -6.57 42.03
CA GLY A 495 20.03 -7.00 42.75
C GLY A 495 21.27 -6.13 42.47
N TYR A 496 21.12 -5.02 41.77
CA TYR A 496 22.23 -4.06 41.53
C TYR A 496 22.33 -3.05 42.68
N GLY A 497 23.56 -2.66 43.00
CA GLY A 497 23.82 -1.69 44.05
C GLY A 497 23.48 -0.23 43.69
N PRO A 498 23.29 0.63 44.69
CA PRO A 498 23.02 2.04 44.45
C PRO A 498 24.28 2.70 43.80
N GLY A 499 24.13 3.27 42.63
CA GLY A 499 25.19 3.91 41.86
C GLY A 499 25.73 3.10 40.72
N GLN A 500 25.35 1.82 40.57
CA GLN A 500 25.61 1.06 39.38
C GLN A 500 24.77 1.58 38.22
N THR A 501 25.32 1.55 37.02
CA THR A 501 24.69 2.11 35.81
C THR A 501 24.81 1.13 34.65
N VAL A 502 23.94 1.31 33.65
CA VAL A 502 23.99 0.58 32.38
C VAL A 502 24.10 1.60 31.26
N LEU A 503 24.96 1.32 30.30
CA LEU A 503 25.07 2.08 29.08
C LEU A 503 24.28 1.40 27.97
N LEU A 504 23.27 2.08 27.42
CA LEU A 504 22.45 1.57 26.32
C LEU A 504 22.72 2.38 25.07
N SER A 505 22.94 1.67 23.96
CA SER A 505 22.88 2.28 22.64
C SER A 505 21.47 2.11 22.07
N TRP A 506 21.06 3.03 21.20
CA TRP A 506 19.75 3.00 20.57
C TRP A 506 19.77 3.71 19.23
N GLY A 507 19.15 3.12 18.20
CA GLY A 507 18.94 3.79 16.91
C GLY A 507 19.53 3.07 15.71
N SER A 508 20.14 3.80 14.80
CA SER A 508 20.62 3.31 13.51
C SER A 508 21.83 2.38 13.61
N ASN A 509 22.04 1.57 12.55
CA ASN A 509 23.17 0.67 12.42
C ASN A 509 23.68 0.62 10.98
N PRO A 510 24.83 1.23 10.67
CA PRO A 510 25.41 1.21 9.31
C PRO A 510 25.76 -0.19 8.80
N ALA A 511 25.94 -1.18 9.70
CA ALA A 511 26.33 -2.55 9.35
C ALA A 511 25.16 -3.43 8.89
N LEU A 512 23.95 -2.91 8.82
CA LEU A 512 22.77 -3.68 8.37
C LEU A 512 22.95 -4.22 6.94
N GLY A 513 22.66 -5.50 6.78
CA GLY A 513 22.54 -6.18 5.51
C GLY A 513 21.10 -6.27 5.00
N PRO A 514 20.89 -6.79 3.77
CA PRO A 514 19.55 -6.92 3.19
C PRO A 514 18.72 -7.99 3.92
N GLU A 515 17.45 -7.68 4.12
CA GLU A 515 16.43 -8.66 4.51
C GLU A 515 16.12 -9.58 3.32
N ARG A 516 15.77 -10.85 3.56
CA ARG A 516 15.58 -11.86 2.51
C ARG A 516 14.33 -12.67 2.73
N ALA A 517 13.58 -12.93 1.66
CA ALA A 517 12.40 -13.80 1.72
C ALA A 517 12.42 -14.85 0.62
N ILE A 518 11.83 -16.00 0.92
CA ILE A 518 11.42 -17.01 -0.06
C ILE A 518 9.91 -17.00 -0.07
N THR A 519 9.33 -16.81 -1.25
CA THR A 519 7.89 -16.75 -1.46
C THR A 519 7.44 -17.89 -2.35
N GLN A 520 6.31 -18.49 -2.01
CA GLN A 520 5.64 -19.53 -2.79
C GLN A 520 4.16 -19.22 -2.85
N SER A 521 3.55 -19.41 -4.01
CA SER A 521 2.11 -19.31 -4.17
C SER A 521 1.58 -20.36 -5.15
N VAL A 522 0.36 -20.84 -4.90
CA VAL A 522 -0.40 -21.70 -5.79
C VAL A 522 -1.81 -21.18 -5.87
N SER A 523 -2.27 -20.86 -7.08
CA SER A 523 -3.61 -20.34 -7.33
C SER A 523 -4.40 -21.28 -8.25
N LEU A 524 -5.70 -21.39 -7.98
CA LEU A 524 -6.69 -22.01 -8.83
C LEU A 524 -7.68 -20.95 -9.27
N ALA A 525 -7.66 -20.58 -10.54
CA ALA A 525 -8.64 -19.67 -11.15
C ALA A 525 -9.72 -20.49 -11.90
N PHE A 526 -10.97 -20.11 -11.66
CA PHE A 526 -12.16 -20.74 -12.23
C PHE A 526 -12.99 -19.71 -12.97
N HIS A 527 -13.22 -19.92 -14.27
CA HIS A 527 -13.95 -19.03 -15.19
C HIS A 527 -14.75 -19.87 -16.19
N PRO A 528 -15.88 -20.45 -15.75
CA PRO A 528 -16.62 -21.44 -16.51
C PRO A 528 -17.31 -20.84 -17.75
N GLU A 529 -17.08 -21.43 -18.93
CA GLU A 529 -17.74 -21.02 -20.19
C GLU A 529 -19.27 -21.10 -20.10
N ARG A 530 -19.81 -22.02 -19.28
CA ARG A 530 -21.25 -22.21 -19.09
C ARG A 530 -21.92 -21.15 -18.22
N MET A 531 -21.14 -20.40 -17.46
CA MET A 531 -21.58 -19.31 -16.60
C MET A 531 -20.73 -18.06 -16.89
N PRO A 532 -20.92 -17.47 -18.10
CA PRO A 532 -20.15 -16.28 -18.46
C PRO A 532 -20.38 -15.16 -17.44
N GLY A 533 -19.33 -14.53 -16.99
CA GLY A 533 -19.38 -13.53 -15.94
C GLY A 533 -19.10 -14.05 -14.53
N LEU A 534 -18.92 -15.38 -14.33
CA LEU A 534 -18.40 -15.94 -13.09
C LEU A 534 -16.89 -16.07 -13.15
N GLU A 535 -16.22 -15.45 -12.20
CA GLU A 535 -14.78 -15.54 -11.98
C GLU A 535 -14.50 -15.82 -10.50
N ALA A 536 -13.63 -16.75 -10.20
CA ALA A 536 -13.19 -17.03 -8.83
C ALA A 536 -11.73 -17.45 -8.83
N GLU A 537 -10.97 -17.01 -7.83
CA GLU A 537 -9.57 -17.41 -7.63
C GLU A 537 -9.34 -17.75 -6.17
N LEU A 538 -8.77 -18.93 -5.93
CA LEU A 538 -8.29 -19.40 -4.63
C LEU A 538 -6.79 -19.49 -4.67
N THR A 539 -6.10 -18.79 -3.76
CA THR A 539 -4.64 -18.73 -3.69
C THR A 539 -4.16 -19.19 -2.32
N TRP A 540 -3.30 -20.17 -2.28
CA TRP A 540 -2.46 -20.49 -1.12
C TRP A 540 -1.10 -19.81 -1.25
N PHE A 541 -0.52 -19.33 -0.12
CA PHE A 541 0.80 -18.73 -0.09
C PHE A 541 1.59 -19.09 1.18
N ASP A 542 2.93 -19.08 1.07
CA ASP A 542 3.88 -19.23 2.17
C ASP A 542 5.09 -18.31 1.94
N ILE A 543 5.44 -17.53 2.94
CA ILE A 543 6.54 -16.55 2.91
C ILE A 543 7.44 -16.82 4.13
N ASP A 544 8.69 -17.23 3.86
CA ASP A 544 9.75 -17.37 4.85
C ASP A 544 10.65 -16.13 4.78
N TYR A 545 10.51 -15.22 5.75
CA TYR A 545 11.18 -13.93 5.77
C TYR A 545 12.23 -13.90 6.88
N ARG A 546 13.50 -13.76 6.51
CA ARG A 546 14.67 -13.88 7.37
C ARG A 546 15.51 -12.63 7.38
N ALA A 547 16.36 -12.51 8.41
CA ALA A 547 17.25 -11.38 8.62
C ALA A 547 16.49 -10.04 8.59
N ARG A 548 15.24 -10.01 9.06
CA ARG A 548 14.47 -8.79 9.16
C ARG A 548 15.12 -7.83 10.14
N VAL A 549 15.11 -6.55 9.78
CA VAL A 549 15.61 -5.50 10.65
C VAL A 549 14.64 -5.29 11.82
N VAL A 550 15.18 -5.27 13.02
CA VAL A 550 14.43 -5.09 14.26
C VAL A 550 15.25 -4.27 15.25
N GLN A 551 14.57 -3.50 16.10
CA GLN A 551 15.15 -3.06 17.36
C GLN A 551 15.07 -4.19 18.37
N PRO A 552 16.19 -4.67 18.95
CA PRO A 552 16.22 -5.84 19.82
C PRO A 552 15.35 -5.69 21.07
N PHE A 553 15.31 -4.48 21.64
CA PHE A 553 14.59 -4.20 22.89
C PHE A 553 13.15 -3.75 22.59
N ALA A 554 12.19 -4.67 22.72
CA ALA A 554 10.77 -4.35 22.56
C ALA A 554 10.21 -3.47 23.70
N SER A 555 10.78 -3.60 24.90
CA SER A 555 10.42 -2.81 26.09
C SER A 555 11.66 -2.32 26.79
N PHE A 556 11.81 -1.01 26.90
CA PHE A 556 12.93 -0.39 27.62
C PHE A 556 12.99 -0.83 29.10
N GLY A 557 11.83 -1.01 29.74
CA GLY A 557 11.75 -1.40 31.15
C GLY A 557 12.12 -2.87 31.45
N GLN A 558 12.44 -3.70 30.45
CA GLN A 558 12.71 -5.14 30.62
C GLN A 558 14.04 -5.59 30.05
N VAL A 559 14.91 -4.68 29.62
CA VAL A 559 16.19 -5.00 28.92
C VAL A 559 17.10 -5.93 29.74
N LEU A 560 17.19 -5.76 31.06
CA LEU A 560 18.03 -6.63 31.91
C LEU A 560 17.29 -7.89 32.42
N SER A 561 15.96 -7.94 32.32
CA SER A 561 15.15 -9.05 32.85
C SER A 561 14.64 -10.00 31.77
N ASP A 562 14.69 -9.62 30.51
CA ASP A 562 14.26 -10.46 29.39
C ASP A 562 15.39 -11.33 28.87
N PRO A 563 15.36 -12.68 29.10
CA PRO A 563 16.38 -13.59 28.58
C PRO A 563 16.50 -13.60 27.05
N ALA A 564 15.42 -13.21 26.36
CA ALA A 564 15.38 -13.20 24.90
C ALA A 564 16.32 -12.15 24.28
N VAL A 565 16.74 -11.14 25.02
CA VAL A 565 17.64 -10.09 24.55
C VAL A 565 19.07 -10.24 25.08
N ALA A 566 19.38 -11.35 25.77
CA ALA A 566 20.70 -11.56 26.39
C ALA A 566 21.87 -11.49 25.39
N GLU A 567 21.66 -11.86 24.13
CA GLU A 567 22.68 -11.76 23.07
C GLU A 567 23.07 -10.31 22.73
N PHE A 568 22.25 -9.32 23.09
CA PHE A 568 22.52 -7.91 22.91
C PHE A 568 23.07 -7.23 24.18
N LEU A 569 23.34 -8.00 25.24
CA LEU A 569 23.89 -7.50 26.52
C LEU A 569 25.34 -7.96 26.69
N GLN A 570 26.20 -7.02 27.00
CA GLN A 570 27.58 -7.28 27.40
C GLN A 570 27.72 -6.92 28.89
N PHE A 571 27.82 -7.93 29.75
CA PHE A 571 28.05 -7.70 31.20
C PHE A 571 29.54 -7.42 31.49
N SER A 572 29.79 -6.64 32.52
CA SER A 572 31.15 -6.24 32.98
C SER A 572 32.02 -5.69 31.84
N PRO A 573 31.53 -4.65 31.11
CA PRO A 573 32.27 -4.09 29.98
C PRO A 573 33.52 -3.38 30.48
N THR A 574 34.62 -3.47 29.70
CA THR A 574 35.81 -2.72 29.97
C THR A 574 35.63 -1.22 29.71
N ALA A 575 36.45 -0.36 30.31
CA ALA A 575 36.45 1.10 29.99
C ALA A 575 36.71 1.35 28.49
N GLN A 576 37.46 0.45 27.82
CA GLN A 576 37.72 0.54 26.39
C GLN A 576 36.47 0.20 25.56
N ASP A 577 35.66 -0.79 25.96
CA ASP A 577 34.39 -1.12 25.28
C ASP A 577 33.41 0.04 25.37
N GLN A 578 33.32 0.67 26.57
CA GLN A 578 32.49 1.83 26.80
C GLN A 578 32.95 3.03 25.98
N ALA A 579 34.26 3.31 25.95
CA ALA A 579 34.82 4.40 25.14
C ALA A 579 34.60 4.20 23.63
N ARG A 580 34.72 2.96 23.12
CA ARG A 580 34.43 2.63 21.74
C ARG A 580 32.96 2.90 21.43
N LEU A 581 32.05 2.51 22.32
CA LEU A 581 30.65 2.77 22.16
C LEU A 581 30.39 4.29 22.14
N LEU A 582 30.85 5.04 23.14
CA LEU A 582 30.62 6.48 23.23
C LEU A 582 31.24 7.28 22.09
N ALA A 583 32.31 6.79 21.45
CA ALA A 583 32.94 7.46 20.31
C ALA A 583 32.08 7.42 19.01
N ILE A 584 31.02 6.63 18.97
CA ILE A 584 30.16 6.46 17.78
C ILE A 584 28.98 7.44 17.80
N TYR A 585 28.66 8.05 18.95
CA TYR A 585 27.45 8.85 19.13
C TYR A 585 27.66 10.31 18.80
N ASP A 586 27.21 10.72 17.61
CA ASP A 586 27.21 12.12 17.16
C ASP A 586 26.03 12.94 17.71
N ASP A 587 24.89 12.28 18.03
CA ASP A 587 23.63 12.95 18.38
C ASP A 587 23.35 13.08 19.89
N GLY A 588 24.25 12.59 20.72
CA GLY A 588 24.15 12.87 22.12
C GLY A 588 24.20 11.68 23.07
N PHE A 589 24.74 11.98 24.21
CA PHE A 589 24.77 11.12 25.37
C PHE A 589 23.75 11.63 26.39
N PHE A 590 22.74 10.82 26.69
CA PHE A 590 21.69 11.15 27.64
C PHE A 590 21.93 10.45 28.98
N ASN A 591 22.29 11.20 29.98
CA ASN A 591 22.52 10.67 31.32
C ASN A 591 21.27 10.86 32.20
N TRP A 592 20.56 9.75 32.46
CA TRP A 592 19.35 9.74 33.31
C TRP A 592 19.62 9.32 34.75
N THR A 593 20.89 9.12 35.14
CA THR A 593 21.27 8.71 36.52
C THR A 593 21.29 9.84 37.52
N GLY A 594 21.32 11.11 37.05
CA GLY A 594 21.52 12.28 37.88
C GLY A 594 22.93 12.41 38.48
N ARG A 595 23.90 11.58 38.05
CA ARG A 595 25.29 11.55 38.50
C ARG A 595 26.24 11.66 37.31
N PRO A 596 27.47 12.14 37.49
CA PRO A 596 28.47 12.11 36.41
C PRO A 596 28.71 10.67 35.90
N TYR A 597 29.06 10.55 34.64
CA TYR A 597 29.49 9.28 34.07
C TYR A 597 30.77 8.79 34.71
N ASP A 598 30.74 7.56 35.22
CA ASP A 598 31.91 6.86 35.77
C ASP A 598 32.00 5.47 35.13
N PRO A 599 33.03 5.18 34.31
CA PRO A 599 33.21 3.87 33.69
C PRO A 599 33.23 2.70 34.67
N ALA A 600 33.68 2.90 35.91
CA ALA A 600 33.76 1.87 36.94
C ALA A 600 32.35 1.49 37.46
N SER A 601 31.35 2.35 37.29
CA SER A 601 29.98 2.12 37.73
C SER A 601 29.15 1.32 36.69
N VAL A 602 29.62 1.18 35.44
CA VAL A 602 28.88 0.54 34.36
C VAL A 602 28.95 -0.97 34.46
N VAL A 603 27.83 -1.60 34.78
CA VAL A 603 27.73 -3.07 34.96
C VAL A 603 27.37 -3.82 33.66
N ALA A 604 26.77 -3.15 32.71
CA ALA A 604 26.46 -3.73 31.43
C ALA A 604 26.39 -2.67 30.30
N ILE A 605 26.64 -3.12 29.07
CA ILE A 605 26.28 -2.41 27.84
C ILE A 605 25.13 -3.17 27.19
N GLY A 606 24.06 -2.46 26.84
CA GLY A 606 22.96 -2.97 26.01
C GLY A 606 23.00 -2.37 24.62
N ARG A 607 22.99 -3.23 23.59
CA ARG A 607 23.00 -2.82 22.19
C ARG A 607 21.58 -2.83 21.63
N GLY A 608 20.93 -1.67 21.61
CA GLY A 608 19.58 -1.46 21.08
C GLY A 608 19.55 -0.84 19.68
N GLU A 609 20.66 -0.86 18.97
CA GLU A 609 20.71 -0.50 17.55
C GLU A 609 19.90 -1.50 16.71
N TYR A 610 19.42 -1.09 15.55
CA TYR A 610 18.79 -2.00 14.61
C TYR A 610 19.71 -3.18 14.27
N ALA A 611 19.14 -4.39 14.18
CA ALA A 611 19.88 -5.62 13.89
C ALA A 611 19.08 -6.50 12.91
N ASN A 612 19.78 -7.25 12.05
CA ASN A 612 19.20 -8.27 11.17
C ASN A 612 18.94 -9.56 11.95
N ALA A 613 18.04 -9.54 12.92
CA ALA A 613 17.85 -10.65 13.86
C ALA A 613 16.50 -11.39 13.68
N ARG A 614 15.47 -10.68 13.18
CA ARG A 614 14.10 -11.23 13.14
C ARG A 614 13.92 -12.24 12.01
N THR A 615 13.23 -13.34 12.33
CA THR A 615 12.63 -14.24 11.36
C THR A 615 11.11 -14.19 11.48
N GLN A 616 10.41 -14.29 10.36
CA GLN A 616 8.94 -14.30 10.34
C GLN A 616 8.48 -15.27 9.26
N ARG A 617 7.54 -16.14 9.59
CA ARG A 617 6.86 -16.99 8.62
C ARG A 617 5.41 -16.56 8.51
N ILE A 618 4.95 -16.33 7.30
CA ILE A 618 3.60 -15.90 6.99
C ILE A 618 3.02 -16.88 5.97
N LYS A 619 1.86 -17.46 6.26
CA LYS A 619 1.15 -18.35 5.35
C LYS A 619 -0.35 -18.05 5.39
N GLY A 620 -1.06 -18.44 4.35
CA GLY A 620 -2.49 -18.19 4.32
C GLY A 620 -3.17 -18.62 3.04
N VAL A 621 -4.43 -18.26 2.97
CA VAL A 621 -5.30 -18.53 1.82
C VAL A 621 -6.10 -17.27 1.51
N ASP A 622 -6.04 -16.84 0.26
CA ASP A 622 -6.84 -15.75 -0.29
C ASP A 622 -7.91 -16.34 -1.21
N LEU A 623 -9.15 -15.90 -1.06
CA LEU A 623 -10.27 -16.22 -1.94
C LEU A 623 -10.82 -14.92 -2.52
N SER A 624 -11.03 -14.86 -3.81
CA SER A 624 -11.73 -13.75 -4.47
C SER A 624 -12.66 -14.29 -5.55
N GLY A 625 -13.74 -13.56 -5.83
CA GLY A 625 -14.65 -13.91 -6.92
C GLY A 625 -15.63 -12.81 -7.24
N ALA A 626 -16.11 -12.85 -8.46
CA ALA A 626 -17.17 -12.00 -8.97
C ALA A 626 -18.12 -12.82 -9.85
N TYR A 627 -19.40 -12.47 -9.79
CA TYR A 627 -20.41 -13.00 -10.70
C TYR A 627 -21.25 -11.86 -11.25
N ARG A 628 -21.24 -11.70 -12.54
CA ARG A 628 -21.97 -10.66 -13.27
C ARG A 628 -23.06 -11.30 -14.10
N VAL A 629 -24.30 -10.87 -13.91
CA VAL A 629 -25.45 -11.40 -14.60
C VAL A 629 -26.44 -10.29 -14.95
N ASP A 630 -26.97 -10.31 -16.15
CA ASP A 630 -28.06 -9.41 -16.56
C ASP A 630 -29.40 -9.96 -16.08
N VAL A 631 -30.18 -9.12 -15.38
CA VAL A 631 -31.48 -9.44 -14.81
C VAL A 631 -32.49 -8.40 -15.28
N GLY A 632 -33.34 -8.76 -16.21
CA GLY A 632 -34.26 -7.83 -16.88
C GLY A 632 -33.47 -6.75 -17.65
N GLU A 633 -33.71 -5.48 -17.33
CA GLU A 633 -33.01 -4.35 -17.94
C GLU A 633 -31.78 -3.89 -17.12
N GLY A 634 -31.51 -4.53 -16.01
CA GLY A 634 -30.43 -4.19 -15.12
C GLY A 634 -29.35 -5.26 -15.09
N ARG A 635 -28.22 -4.91 -14.48
CA ARG A 635 -27.08 -5.80 -14.25
C ARG A 635 -26.83 -5.95 -12.75
N LEU A 636 -26.79 -7.21 -12.30
CA LEU A 636 -26.37 -7.57 -10.95
C LEU A 636 -24.93 -8.07 -10.99
N THR A 637 -24.08 -7.47 -10.16
CA THR A 637 -22.72 -7.94 -9.94
C THR A 637 -22.57 -8.33 -8.47
N LEU A 638 -22.29 -9.60 -8.20
CA LEU A 638 -21.91 -10.08 -6.88
C LEU A 638 -20.38 -10.08 -6.79
N ARG A 639 -19.81 -9.60 -5.70
CA ARG A 639 -18.35 -9.61 -5.47
C ARG A 639 -18.06 -10.09 -4.06
N GLY A 640 -16.98 -10.85 -3.92
CA GLY A 640 -16.51 -11.27 -2.62
C GLY A 640 -15.01 -11.51 -2.61
N ALA A 641 -14.36 -11.16 -1.49
CA ALA A 641 -12.99 -11.50 -1.22
C ALA A 641 -12.82 -11.81 0.26
N ALA A 642 -11.95 -12.78 0.58
CA ALA A 642 -11.59 -13.14 1.94
C ALA A 642 -10.12 -13.52 2.00
N SER A 643 -9.48 -13.26 3.14
CA SER A 643 -8.11 -13.68 3.43
C SER A 643 -8.05 -14.32 4.80
N TRP A 644 -7.46 -15.50 4.87
CA TRP A 644 -7.05 -16.13 6.11
C TRP A 644 -5.53 -16.07 6.20
N LEU A 645 -5.02 -15.57 7.33
CA LEU A 645 -3.61 -15.32 7.55
C LEU A 645 -3.17 -15.97 8.87
N ASP A 646 -2.04 -16.67 8.82
CA ASP A 646 -1.32 -17.14 10.00
C ASP A 646 0.13 -16.63 9.91
N SER A 647 0.66 -16.09 11.02
CA SER A 647 2.04 -15.62 11.03
C SER A 647 2.69 -15.82 12.40
N ALA A 648 3.91 -16.35 12.36
CA ALA A 648 4.76 -16.52 13.53
C ALA A 648 6.05 -15.72 13.35
N GLN A 649 6.54 -15.15 14.46
CA GLN A 649 7.75 -14.32 14.48
C GLN A 649 8.68 -14.74 15.60
N GLN A 650 9.98 -14.59 15.35
CA GLN A 650 11.05 -14.72 16.32
C GLN A 650 11.95 -13.49 16.18
N ASN A 651 12.14 -12.69 17.24
CA ASN A 651 12.92 -11.47 17.18
C ASN A 651 14.41 -11.67 17.42
N THR A 652 14.76 -12.71 18.20
CA THR A 652 16.15 -13.04 18.56
C THR A 652 16.34 -14.55 18.51
N SER A 653 17.58 -15.02 18.44
CA SER A 653 17.89 -16.44 18.36
C SER A 653 17.48 -17.22 19.62
N ALA A 654 17.44 -16.56 20.78
CA ALA A 654 17.07 -17.14 22.07
C ALA A 654 15.57 -17.15 22.34
N GLN A 655 14.78 -16.34 21.60
CA GLN A 655 13.33 -16.24 21.79
C GLN A 655 12.62 -17.41 21.10
N ALA A 656 11.63 -18.02 21.76
CA ALA A 656 10.69 -18.91 21.09
C ALA A 656 9.86 -18.13 20.06
N ALA A 657 9.53 -18.77 18.93
CA ALA A 657 8.61 -18.18 17.96
C ALA A 657 7.23 -17.94 18.61
N PHE A 658 6.59 -16.85 18.27
CA PHE A 658 5.29 -16.45 18.78
C PHE A 658 4.39 -15.97 17.64
N ASP A 659 3.08 -16.20 17.79
CA ASP A 659 2.09 -15.77 16.82
C ASP A 659 1.97 -14.25 16.79
N LEU A 660 1.87 -13.68 15.59
CA LEU A 660 1.53 -12.28 15.37
C LEU A 660 0.09 -12.10 14.90
N ALA A 661 -0.31 -12.85 13.86
CA ALA A 661 -1.68 -12.76 13.34
C ALA A 661 -2.69 -13.15 14.43
N GLY A 662 -3.75 -12.36 14.55
CA GLY A 662 -4.77 -12.51 15.58
C GLY A 662 -4.36 -11.94 16.94
N THR A 663 -3.28 -11.14 17.02
CA THR A 663 -2.93 -10.41 18.24
C THR A 663 -3.16 -8.90 18.08
N LEU A 664 -3.37 -8.22 19.19
CA LEU A 664 -3.68 -6.79 19.23
C LEU A 664 -2.62 -5.98 18.44
N PHE A 665 -3.07 -5.06 17.58
CA PHE A 665 -2.27 -4.21 16.69
C PHE A 665 -1.52 -4.94 15.56
N TYR A 666 -1.79 -6.23 15.35
CA TYR A 666 -1.32 -7.01 14.23
C TYR A 666 -2.49 -7.50 13.37
N PRO A 667 -2.25 -8.05 12.16
CA PRO A 667 -3.34 -8.49 11.30
C PRO A 667 -4.28 -9.48 12.00
N ALA A 668 -5.59 -9.26 11.89
CA ALA A 668 -6.59 -10.26 12.27
C ALA A 668 -6.42 -11.52 11.40
N LYS A 669 -6.71 -12.72 11.96
CA LYS A 669 -6.54 -13.99 11.21
C LYS A 669 -7.46 -14.09 10.02
N VAL A 670 -8.68 -13.57 10.10
CA VAL A 670 -9.65 -13.60 9.00
C VAL A 670 -10.15 -12.19 8.70
N ARG A 671 -10.12 -11.82 7.44
CA ARG A 671 -10.76 -10.63 6.90
C ARG A 671 -11.55 -10.98 5.65
N GLY A 672 -12.69 -10.33 5.47
CA GLY A 672 -13.53 -10.55 4.30
C GLY A 672 -14.37 -9.34 3.93
N ARG A 673 -14.69 -9.21 2.65
CA ARG A 673 -15.63 -8.24 2.11
C ARG A 673 -16.48 -8.93 1.05
N ALA A 674 -17.79 -8.81 1.14
CA ALA A 674 -18.71 -9.37 0.14
C ALA A 674 -19.92 -8.46 -0.03
N GLY A 675 -20.46 -8.40 -1.25
CA GLY A 675 -21.59 -7.55 -1.53
C GLY A 675 -22.12 -7.68 -2.94
N ALA A 676 -23.05 -6.80 -3.25
CA ALA A 676 -23.75 -6.75 -4.52
C ALA A 676 -23.79 -5.32 -5.06
N VAL A 677 -23.73 -5.21 -6.38
CA VAL A 677 -23.93 -3.98 -7.13
C VAL A 677 -25.06 -4.22 -8.11
N TRP A 678 -26.04 -3.31 -8.13
CA TRP A 678 -27.12 -3.27 -9.10
C TRP A 678 -27.01 -2.03 -9.96
N ALA A 679 -26.95 -2.18 -11.26
CA ALA A 679 -26.91 -1.07 -12.21
C ALA A 679 -28.07 -1.22 -13.22
N GLN A 680 -28.86 -0.14 -13.37
CA GLN A 680 -29.96 -0.07 -14.35
C GLN A 680 -30.17 1.37 -14.81
N GLY A 681 -30.04 1.61 -16.11
CA GLY A 681 -30.13 2.94 -16.66
C GLY A 681 -29.08 3.89 -16.04
N GLY A 682 -29.53 5.03 -15.50
CA GLY A 682 -28.66 5.96 -14.78
C GLY A 682 -28.42 5.62 -13.31
N PHE A 683 -29.11 4.61 -12.74
CA PHE A 683 -29.02 4.24 -11.34
C PHE A 683 -27.97 3.16 -11.10
N THR A 684 -27.14 3.33 -10.07
CA THR A 684 -26.24 2.31 -9.52
C THR A 684 -26.39 2.27 -8.01
N GLY A 685 -26.67 1.09 -7.46
CA GLY A 685 -26.72 0.86 -6.01
C GLY A 685 -25.79 -0.27 -5.62
N SER A 686 -25.02 -0.09 -4.56
CA SER A 686 -24.15 -1.14 -4.02
C SER A 686 -24.30 -1.29 -2.51
N ALA A 687 -24.19 -2.54 -2.03
CA ALA A 687 -24.19 -2.86 -0.60
C ALA A 687 -23.12 -3.91 -0.32
N PHE A 688 -22.27 -3.64 0.66
CA PHE A 688 -21.15 -4.51 1.04
C PHE A 688 -21.11 -4.75 2.54
N ALA A 689 -20.80 -5.98 2.93
CA ALA A 689 -20.46 -6.38 4.30
C ALA A 689 -18.94 -6.52 4.41
N ASN A 690 -18.36 -5.94 5.45
CA ASN A 690 -16.94 -6.06 5.80
C ASN A 690 -16.83 -6.83 7.11
N TYR A 691 -16.02 -7.87 7.13
CA TYR A 691 -15.75 -8.69 8.31
C TYR A 691 -14.28 -8.62 8.67
N THR A 692 -13.99 -8.43 9.95
CA THR A 692 -12.66 -8.54 10.54
C THR A 692 -12.78 -9.37 11.81
N ASP A 693 -11.98 -10.41 11.95
CA ASP A 693 -11.96 -11.29 13.12
C ASP A 693 -11.49 -10.56 14.38
N GLY A 694 -11.80 -11.12 15.55
CA GLY A 694 -11.28 -10.66 16.82
C GLY A 694 -9.77 -10.88 16.96
N VAL A 695 -9.16 -10.17 17.91
CA VAL A 695 -7.74 -10.28 18.22
C VAL A 695 -7.53 -10.43 19.72
N THR A 696 -6.43 -11.09 20.10
CA THR A 696 -6.08 -11.36 21.50
C THR A 696 -5.13 -10.31 22.04
N TYR A 697 -5.45 -9.71 23.19
CA TYR A 697 -4.54 -8.88 23.96
C TYR A 697 -3.65 -9.77 24.84
N ARG A 698 -2.45 -10.06 24.40
CA ARG A 698 -1.54 -11.05 25.01
C ARG A 698 -1.12 -10.74 26.45
N VAL A 699 -1.16 -9.47 26.86
CA VAL A 699 -0.76 -9.06 28.24
C VAL A 699 -1.75 -9.58 29.28
N THR A 700 -3.03 -9.62 28.96
CA THR A 700 -4.13 -10.07 29.85
C THR A 700 -4.84 -11.31 29.36
N ASP A 701 -4.42 -11.86 28.22
CA ASP A 701 -5.07 -12.99 27.53
C ASP A 701 -6.56 -12.74 27.23
N GLN A 702 -6.87 -11.48 26.91
CA GLN A 702 -8.25 -11.04 26.60
C GLN A 702 -8.50 -11.06 25.09
N ASP A 703 -9.53 -11.79 24.67
CA ASP A 703 -9.99 -11.77 23.27
C ASP A 703 -10.99 -10.61 23.05
N THR A 704 -10.87 -9.95 21.91
CA THR A 704 -11.86 -9.01 21.40
C THR A 704 -12.89 -9.72 20.52
N ALA A 705 -14.09 -9.18 20.41
CA ALA A 705 -15.10 -9.68 19.48
C ALA A 705 -14.71 -9.37 18.03
N SER A 706 -15.32 -10.07 17.08
CA SER A 706 -15.22 -9.72 15.66
C SER A 706 -15.96 -8.43 15.33
N PHE A 707 -15.55 -7.78 14.25
CA PHE A 707 -16.09 -6.51 13.77
C PHE A 707 -16.71 -6.67 12.39
N THR A 708 -18.02 -6.47 12.28
CA THR A 708 -18.74 -6.52 11.01
C THR A 708 -19.44 -5.19 10.77
N THR A 709 -19.18 -4.58 9.62
CA THR A 709 -19.84 -3.34 9.16
C THR A 709 -20.50 -3.54 7.81
N PHE A 710 -21.46 -2.67 7.49
CA PHE A 710 -22.16 -2.66 6.22
C PHE A 710 -22.02 -1.28 5.59
N ASP A 711 -21.67 -1.25 4.30
CA ASP A 711 -21.55 -0.03 3.51
C ASP A 711 -22.63 -0.02 2.43
N LEU A 712 -23.14 1.17 2.14
CA LEU A 712 -24.16 1.41 1.10
C LEU A 712 -23.70 2.56 0.22
N SER A 713 -23.81 2.42 -1.10
CA SER A 713 -23.66 3.51 -2.06
C SER A 713 -24.84 3.51 -3.03
N LEU A 714 -25.42 4.68 -3.25
CA LEU A 714 -26.50 4.92 -4.18
C LEU A 714 -26.10 6.08 -5.09
N GLN A 715 -26.12 5.85 -6.40
CA GLN A 715 -25.69 6.81 -7.39
C GLN A 715 -26.75 6.96 -8.48
N TYR A 716 -26.90 8.18 -9.00
CA TYR A 716 -27.76 8.43 -10.13
C TYR A 716 -27.09 9.41 -11.10
N ALA A 717 -26.85 8.96 -12.32
CA ALA A 717 -26.32 9.75 -13.42
C ALA A 717 -27.48 10.23 -14.31
N PHE A 718 -27.66 11.53 -14.37
CA PHE A 718 -28.70 12.15 -15.20
C PHE A 718 -28.23 12.17 -16.66
N SER A 719 -29.05 11.58 -17.53
CA SER A 719 -28.88 11.56 -18.98
C SER A 719 -30.08 12.27 -19.62
N GLY A 720 -29.90 12.94 -20.73
CA GLY A 720 -30.97 13.62 -21.44
C GLY A 720 -30.56 15.02 -21.94
N GLU A 721 -31.50 15.80 -22.42
CA GLU A 721 -31.25 17.17 -22.86
C GLU A 721 -31.38 18.17 -21.69
N GLY A 722 -30.53 19.19 -21.65
CA GLY A 722 -30.62 20.30 -20.68
C GLY A 722 -29.48 20.34 -19.66
N ALA A 723 -29.59 21.18 -18.65
CA ALA A 723 -28.52 21.48 -17.67
C ALA A 723 -28.15 20.28 -16.75
N ALA A 724 -29.08 19.34 -16.58
CA ALA A 724 -28.85 18.14 -15.76
C ALA A 724 -28.07 17.02 -16.51
N ASN A 725 -27.94 17.10 -17.83
CA ASN A 725 -27.18 16.11 -18.59
C ASN A 725 -25.74 16.02 -18.09
N GLY A 726 -25.24 14.80 -17.83
CA GLY A 726 -23.89 14.58 -17.28
C GLY A 726 -23.73 14.99 -15.80
N VAL A 727 -24.81 15.31 -15.08
CA VAL A 727 -24.75 15.45 -13.61
C VAL A 727 -24.89 14.06 -12.99
N GLU A 728 -24.05 13.77 -12.01
CA GLU A 728 -24.11 12.57 -11.18
C GLU A 728 -24.27 12.98 -9.72
N VAL A 729 -25.17 12.32 -8.99
CA VAL A 729 -25.34 12.48 -7.55
C VAL A 729 -25.16 11.14 -6.88
N ALA A 730 -24.28 11.08 -5.88
CA ALA A 730 -24.01 9.88 -5.12
C ALA A 730 -24.23 10.10 -3.61
N LEU A 731 -24.87 9.16 -2.93
CA LEU A 731 -25.00 9.06 -1.49
C LEU A 731 -24.24 7.81 -1.03
N THR A 732 -23.22 7.99 -0.20
CA THR A 732 -22.45 6.88 0.36
C THR A 732 -22.55 6.87 1.89
N VAL A 733 -22.82 5.71 2.47
CA VAL A 733 -22.88 5.49 3.93
C VAL A 733 -21.98 4.33 4.27
N GLN A 734 -20.88 4.59 4.96
CA GLN A 734 -19.97 3.58 5.51
C GLN A 734 -20.41 3.25 6.93
N ASN A 735 -20.28 1.97 7.34
CA ASN A 735 -20.72 1.46 8.63
C ASN A 735 -22.20 1.85 8.93
N LEU A 736 -23.11 1.48 8.04
CA LEU A 736 -24.54 1.86 8.04
C LEU A 736 -25.22 1.65 9.41
N LEU A 737 -24.85 0.60 10.14
CA LEU A 737 -25.43 0.24 11.43
C LEU A 737 -24.75 0.92 12.62
N ASP A 738 -23.78 1.81 12.40
CA ASP A 738 -23.04 2.55 13.44
C ASP A 738 -22.35 1.63 14.46
N ARG A 739 -21.79 0.52 13.99
CA ARG A 739 -21.13 -0.45 14.86
C ARG A 739 -19.86 0.16 15.48
N ALA A 740 -19.81 0.17 16.82
CA ALA A 740 -18.60 0.56 17.55
C ALA A 740 -17.51 -0.52 17.44
N PRO A 741 -16.21 -0.14 17.46
CA PRO A 741 -15.12 -1.12 17.46
C PRO A 741 -15.17 -2.02 18.70
N PRO A 742 -14.71 -3.28 18.60
CA PRO A 742 -14.54 -4.15 19.75
C PRO A 742 -13.55 -3.57 20.75
N LEU A 743 -13.89 -3.65 22.05
CA LEU A 743 -13.11 -3.03 23.11
C LEU A 743 -12.27 -4.07 23.87
N TYR A 744 -11.13 -3.62 24.38
CA TYR A 744 -10.31 -4.33 25.36
C TYR A 744 -10.00 -3.39 26.55
N VAL A 745 -9.47 -3.92 27.64
CA VAL A 745 -9.05 -3.12 28.81
C VAL A 745 -7.59 -2.71 28.61
N PRO A 746 -7.29 -1.43 28.31
CA PRO A 746 -5.93 -0.97 28.07
C PRO A 746 -5.11 -0.92 29.38
N ALA A 747 -3.79 -1.03 29.26
CA ALA A 747 -2.87 -0.96 30.40
C ALA A 747 -2.79 0.46 31.01
N ALA A 748 -2.98 1.51 30.19
CA ALA A 748 -2.96 2.89 30.63
C ALA A 748 -4.22 3.65 30.20
N ILE A 749 -4.67 4.60 30.98
CA ILE A 749 -5.84 5.46 30.69
C ILE A 749 -5.63 6.35 29.45
N THR A 750 -4.39 6.52 29.04
CA THR A 750 -4.00 7.26 27.83
C THR A 750 -4.05 6.41 26.56
N ASP A 751 -4.25 5.10 26.71
CA ASP A 751 -4.33 4.17 25.58
C ASP A 751 -5.76 4.05 25.09
N VAL A 752 -5.95 3.98 23.78
CA VAL A 752 -7.28 3.77 23.20
C VAL A 752 -7.79 2.36 23.53
N PRO A 753 -9.08 2.21 23.94
CA PRO A 753 -9.62 0.93 24.36
C PRO A 753 -10.05 0.00 23.22
N TYR A 754 -9.50 0.17 22.03
CA TYR A 754 -9.78 -0.65 20.83
C TYR A 754 -8.52 -0.78 19.97
N ASP A 755 -8.47 -1.81 19.14
CA ASP A 755 -7.40 -1.99 18.16
C ASP A 755 -7.60 -1.07 16.96
N SER A 756 -6.95 0.08 16.97
CA SER A 756 -7.08 1.08 15.90
C SER A 756 -6.46 0.67 14.56
N THR A 757 -5.68 -0.42 14.53
CA THR A 757 -5.08 -0.95 13.30
C THR A 757 -6.03 -1.87 12.54
N ASN A 758 -6.90 -2.59 13.26
CA ASN A 758 -7.89 -3.50 12.69
C ASN A 758 -9.29 -2.88 12.60
N TYR A 759 -9.62 -1.94 13.50
CA TYR A 759 -10.97 -1.38 13.64
C TYR A 759 -10.93 0.14 13.61
N SER A 760 -11.96 0.77 13.05
CA SER A 760 -12.06 2.23 12.94
C SER A 760 -12.95 2.83 14.01
N ALA A 761 -12.54 3.97 14.59
CA ALA A 761 -13.33 4.81 15.47
C ALA A 761 -14.26 5.78 14.72
N VAL A 762 -14.30 5.75 13.41
CA VAL A 762 -15.11 6.70 12.61
C VAL A 762 -16.60 6.53 12.88
N GLY A 763 -17.09 5.30 13.19
CA GLY A 763 -18.51 5.01 13.30
C GLY A 763 -19.19 5.09 11.94
N ARG A 764 -20.50 5.41 11.92
CA ARG A 764 -21.23 5.63 10.66
C ARG A 764 -20.82 6.96 10.04
N PHE A 765 -20.31 6.91 8.80
CA PHE A 765 -19.95 8.08 8.02
C PHE A 765 -20.87 8.18 6.80
N ALA A 766 -21.52 9.32 6.62
CA ALA A 766 -22.39 9.57 5.47
C ALA A 766 -21.83 10.72 4.65
N SER A 767 -21.84 10.58 3.31
CA SER A 767 -21.41 11.63 2.40
C SER A 767 -22.30 11.73 1.17
N ILE A 768 -22.43 12.94 0.64
CA ILE A 768 -23.06 13.23 -0.63
C ILE A 768 -21.99 13.79 -1.58
N THR A 769 -22.00 13.29 -2.80
CA THR A 769 -21.13 13.75 -3.90
C THR A 769 -22.00 14.23 -5.05
N VAL A 770 -21.65 15.36 -5.62
CA VAL A 770 -22.23 15.86 -6.86
C VAL A 770 -21.10 16.05 -7.85
N ALA A 771 -21.21 15.43 -9.01
CA ALA A 771 -20.25 15.55 -10.09
C ALA A 771 -20.93 16.04 -11.36
N LYS A 772 -20.17 16.75 -12.21
CA LYS A 772 -20.59 17.19 -13.54
C LYS A 772 -19.54 16.76 -14.55
N HIS A 773 -20.01 16.08 -15.58
CA HIS A 773 -19.21 15.62 -16.73
C HIS A 773 -19.59 16.41 -17.97
N TRP A 774 -18.60 16.78 -18.80
CA TRP A 774 -18.77 17.48 -20.08
C TRP A 774 -18.14 16.70 -21.22
#